data_3310253105847e5c9e2bf616d8c42ce9
#
_entry.id   3310253105847e5c9e2bf616d8c42ce9
#
_cell.length_a   1.000
_cell.length_b   1.000
_cell.length_c   1.000
_cell.angle_alpha   90.00
_cell.angle_beta   90.00
_cell.angle_gamma   90.00
#
_symmetry.space_group_name_H-M   'P 1'
#
loop_
_entity.id
_entity.type
_entity.pdbx_description
1 polymer ?
#
loop_
_entity_poly.entity_id
_entity_poly.type
_entity_poly.pdbx_seq_one_letter_code
_entity_poly.pdbx_strand_id
1 'polypeptide(L)'
;MKFKTLRMKNFMRYKGINEINFSCDETHNVTVILGDNTVGKTTIAQAFRWCLYGAIMAERGKKESDYQLLNNDALAKLDANKKASVFVEIIAVDSERLYTIHREVEYMRVYPKFIAKESYKTLKMFISDIDSPDIRREVEPGPNYNKINELINELFPKNLSHYFLFDGERWSDFSINGVRENIKESVHILTGLSAYKSAMYHLKDMGDNSVIKKFRKNIQGKGNVYDDYEREQTRLEREVEKLQKQIESIDANISLCNKKCDEIELYLEENKDTEQLQTAYKQSQRMLRAQGERYLANYKTFISEYNSCAYRLFAGPLIEASLKMVKSVAGERRDIPHMRQASIDYIIRSGRCICGTPITEGSYALECLLEQRNYLPPADMGSLLGEFEKTANRWKRVDDELPDDAARVDESARDYEETIIQLQKMENKMNENIDFAEKRAQLRRYKDEANKAAVKKGEIKGLISSYQTRIQSIELRMKNQEIKNAENEKWRNKLGLAEAVYDKLSADFSEREKKIFYELNEEIQANFSRMFNAKDKRIQLSENYEIQMCYKTDIGYQEEKNLSEGEKVARNFAFIVTIMDYSTRKKNEYNKADSIVEDKDDDCNDALPIVLDGPFSKLGEENISLVANVLPKVSEQVIVFMLRKDWAYTGLDEYVGAEYSIDKNPEESFASIRKVDRG
;
A
#
# COMPACT_ATOMS: atom_id res chain seq x y z
N MET A 1 -1.86 -24.47 11.46
CA MET A 1 -3.29 -24.38 11.90
C MET A 1 -4.18 -25.09 10.88
N LYS A 2 -5.02 -26.07 11.32
CA LYS A 2 -5.91 -26.84 10.43
C LYS A 2 -7.35 -26.83 10.97
N PHE A 3 -8.34 -26.81 10.11
CA PHE A 3 -9.74 -27.04 10.49
C PHE A 3 -9.98 -28.54 10.68
N LYS A 4 -10.42 -28.96 11.85
CA LYS A 4 -10.71 -30.38 12.15
C LYS A 4 -12.17 -30.72 11.87
N THR A 5 -13.10 -29.88 12.34
CA THR A 5 -14.54 -30.14 12.21
C THR A 5 -15.31 -28.85 12.01
N LEU A 6 -16.32 -28.90 11.14
CA LEU A 6 -17.35 -27.88 11.01
C LEU A 6 -18.71 -28.49 11.35
N ARG A 7 -19.41 -27.95 12.33
CA ARG A 7 -20.77 -28.33 12.70
C ARG A 7 -21.72 -27.18 12.50
N MET A 8 -22.84 -27.44 11.87
CA MET A 8 -23.86 -26.44 11.60
C MET A 8 -25.23 -26.94 12.03
N LYS A 9 -26.04 -26.08 12.61
CA LYS A 9 -27.43 -26.38 12.95
C LYS A 9 -28.37 -25.35 12.32
N ASN A 10 -29.30 -25.81 11.52
CA ASN A 10 -30.32 -25.00 10.86
C ASN A 10 -29.76 -23.78 10.09
N PHE A 11 -28.56 -23.90 9.55
CA PHE A 11 -27.86 -22.78 8.89
C PHE A 11 -28.21 -22.71 7.40
N MET A 12 -28.91 -21.68 7.01
CA MET A 12 -29.31 -21.38 5.61
C MET A 12 -29.95 -22.59 4.88
N ARG A 13 -29.19 -23.26 4.00
CA ARG A 13 -29.65 -24.41 3.23
C ARG A 13 -29.66 -25.72 4.03
N TYR A 14 -29.00 -25.78 5.18
CA TYR A 14 -28.83 -26.97 5.99
C TYR A 14 -29.80 -27.02 7.17
N LYS A 15 -30.62 -28.06 7.23
CA LYS A 15 -31.58 -28.28 8.28
C LYS A 15 -31.06 -29.30 9.28
N GLY A 16 -31.38 -29.13 10.56
CA GLY A 16 -30.87 -29.99 11.63
C GLY A 16 -29.38 -29.79 11.84
N ILE A 17 -28.72 -30.78 12.43
CA ILE A 17 -27.28 -30.80 12.68
C ILE A 17 -26.60 -31.47 11.48
N ASN A 18 -25.63 -30.78 10.93
CA ASN A 18 -24.74 -31.27 9.86
C ASN A 18 -23.31 -31.13 10.32
N GLU A 19 -22.49 -32.14 10.10
CA GLU A 19 -21.10 -32.21 10.52
C GLU A 19 -20.19 -32.61 9.37
N ILE A 20 -19.06 -31.93 9.24
CA ILE A 20 -18.01 -32.25 8.27
C ILE A 20 -16.71 -32.38 9.04
N ASN A 21 -16.02 -33.49 8.92
CA ASN A 21 -14.70 -33.74 9.47
C ASN A 21 -13.67 -33.62 8.34
N PHE A 22 -12.78 -32.66 8.45
CA PHE A 22 -11.78 -32.40 7.43
C PHE A 22 -10.53 -33.26 7.67
N SER A 23 -9.80 -33.56 6.59
CA SER A 23 -8.53 -34.23 6.71
C SER A 23 -7.49 -33.29 7.36
N CYS A 24 -6.82 -33.81 8.37
CA CYS A 24 -5.67 -33.16 9.02
C CYS A 24 -4.36 -33.94 8.75
N ASP A 25 -4.41 -34.94 7.88
CA ASP A 25 -3.24 -35.74 7.48
C ASP A 25 -2.24 -34.86 6.70
N GLU A 26 -0.96 -35.17 6.81
CA GLU A 26 0.11 -34.41 6.14
C GLU A 26 0.26 -34.76 4.65
N THR A 27 -0.04 -36.02 4.29
CA THR A 27 0.09 -36.53 2.92
C THR A 27 -1.23 -36.51 2.17
N HIS A 28 -2.35 -36.78 2.87
CA HIS A 28 -3.71 -36.73 2.36
C HIS A 28 -4.45 -35.51 2.89
N ASN A 29 -3.85 -34.34 2.63
CA ASN A 29 -4.26 -33.05 3.21
C ASN A 29 -5.44 -32.36 2.51
N VAL A 30 -6.06 -33.04 1.53
CA VAL A 30 -7.19 -32.51 0.76
C VAL A 30 -8.51 -33.08 1.27
N THR A 31 -9.47 -32.17 1.52
CA THR A 31 -10.88 -32.55 1.70
C THR A 31 -11.69 -32.05 0.51
N VAL A 32 -12.36 -32.95 -0.18
CA VAL A 32 -13.19 -32.61 -1.34
C VAL A 32 -14.66 -32.71 -1.00
N ILE A 33 -15.41 -31.67 -1.38
CA ILE A 33 -16.86 -31.61 -1.19
C ILE A 33 -17.53 -31.38 -2.54
N LEU A 34 -18.13 -32.46 -3.06
CA LEU A 34 -18.73 -32.49 -4.38
C LEU A 34 -20.22 -32.16 -4.32
N GLY A 35 -20.69 -31.37 -5.25
CA GLY A 35 -22.12 -31.09 -5.38
C GLY A 35 -22.41 -30.31 -6.65
N ASP A 36 -23.65 -30.40 -7.13
CA ASP A 36 -24.13 -29.67 -8.29
C ASP A 36 -24.33 -28.16 -7.97
N ASN A 37 -24.70 -27.39 -8.98
CA ASN A 37 -25.01 -25.96 -8.76
C ASN A 37 -26.25 -25.84 -7.86
N THR A 38 -26.27 -24.83 -7.01
CA THR A 38 -27.38 -24.46 -6.11
C THR A 38 -27.66 -25.43 -4.95
N VAL A 39 -26.89 -26.51 -4.76
CA VAL A 39 -27.13 -27.46 -3.67
C VAL A 39 -26.63 -26.99 -2.29
N GLY A 40 -25.82 -25.90 -2.19
CA GLY A 40 -25.42 -25.34 -0.91
C GLY A 40 -23.92 -25.33 -0.63
N LYS A 41 -23.05 -25.53 -1.63
CA LYS A 41 -21.59 -25.43 -1.48
C LYS A 41 -21.17 -24.09 -0.87
N THR A 42 -21.60 -22.98 -1.47
CA THR A 42 -21.35 -21.61 -1.00
C THR A 42 -21.89 -21.37 0.41
N THR A 43 -22.96 -22.07 0.82
CA THR A 43 -23.47 -21.98 2.20
C THR A 43 -22.47 -22.47 3.22
N ILE A 44 -21.69 -23.53 2.92
CA ILE A 44 -20.64 -24.03 3.81
C ILE A 44 -19.49 -23.01 3.88
N ALA A 45 -19.07 -22.43 2.76
CA ALA A 45 -18.08 -21.37 2.74
C ALA A 45 -18.52 -20.15 3.56
N GLN A 46 -19.81 -19.78 3.50
CA GLN A 46 -20.39 -18.72 4.34
C GLN A 46 -20.42 -19.10 5.83
N ALA A 47 -20.58 -20.39 6.16
CA ALA A 47 -20.53 -20.84 7.54
C ALA A 47 -19.17 -20.59 8.19
N PHE A 48 -18.06 -20.82 7.47
CA PHE A 48 -16.72 -20.43 7.94
C PHE A 48 -16.63 -18.94 8.25
N ARG A 49 -17.01 -18.08 7.29
CA ARG A 49 -16.96 -16.63 7.44
C ARG A 49 -17.82 -16.13 8.60
N TRP A 50 -19.04 -16.67 8.70
CA TRP A 50 -19.95 -16.26 9.76
C TRP A 50 -19.46 -16.73 11.13
N CYS A 51 -18.96 -17.95 11.27
CA CYS A 51 -18.43 -18.44 12.53
C CYS A 51 -17.23 -17.59 13.00
N LEU A 52 -16.27 -17.36 12.13
CA LEU A 52 -15.04 -16.64 12.45
C LEU A 52 -15.29 -15.13 12.67
N TYR A 53 -16.00 -14.46 11.75
CA TYR A 53 -16.07 -12.99 11.75
C TYR A 53 -17.46 -12.42 12.01
N GLY A 54 -18.48 -13.25 12.18
CA GLY A 54 -19.87 -12.80 12.37
C GLY A 54 -20.49 -12.15 11.14
N ALA A 55 -19.85 -12.25 9.99
CA ALA A 55 -20.23 -11.63 8.74
C ALA A 55 -20.45 -12.69 7.65
N ILE A 56 -21.35 -12.42 6.71
CA ILE A 56 -21.54 -13.19 5.49
C ILE A 56 -21.19 -12.33 4.29
N MET A 57 -20.81 -12.95 3.18
CA MET A 57 -20.54 -12.22 1.95
C MET A 57 -21.87 -11.94 1.23
N ALA A 58 -22.30 -10.67 1.26
CA ALA A 58 -23.52 -10.25 0.59
C ALA A 58 -23.34 -10.18 -0.94
N GLU A 59 -24.42 -10.47 -1.69
CA GLU A 59 -24.46 -10.27 -3.14
C GLU A 59 -24.47 -8.77 -3.48
N ARG A 60 -24.05 -8.41 -4.70
CA ARG A 60 -24.09 -7.01 -5.15
C ARG A 60 -25.48 -6.41 -4.95
N GLY A 61 -25.55 -5.27 -4.28
CA GLY A 61 -26.80 -4.53 -4.04
C GLY A 61 -27.62 -5.02 -2.85
N LYS A 62 -27.20 -6.09 -2.16
CA LYS A 62 -27.83 -6.56 -0.91
C LYS A 62 -26.94 -6.22 0.29
N LYS A 63 -27.56 -5.99 1.45
CA LYS A 63 -26.87 -5.81 2.73
C LYS A 63 -26.79 -7.15 3.47
N GLU A 64 -25.80 -7.31 4.34
CA GLU A 64 -25.71 -8.49 5.22
C GLU A 64 -27.00 -8.73 6.02
N SER A 65 -27.67 -7.66 6.44
CA SER A 65 -28.95 -7.70 7.16
C SER A 65 -30.10 -8.29 6.37
N ASP A 66 -29.96 -8.40 5.04
CA ASP A 66 -31.03 -8.92 4.17
C ASP A 66 -31.00 -10.45 4.10
N TYR A 67 -30.01 -11.09 4.70
CA TYR A 67 -29.85 -12.54 4.72
C TYR A 67 -30.38 -13.14 6.02
N GLN A 68 -31.32 -14.07 5.88
CA GLN A 68 -31.79 -14.89 6.98
C GLN A 68 -30.90 -16.12 7.13
N LEU A 69 -30.30 -16.30 8.30
CA LEU A 69 -29.43 -17.45 8.58
C LEU A 69 -30.26 -18.70 8.92
N LEU A 70 -31.45 -18.55 9.51
CA LEU A 70 -32.32 -19.67 9.86
C LEU A 70 -32.86 -20.35 8.60
N ASN A 71 -32.69 -21.68 8.56
CA ASN A 71 -33.24 -22.52 7.50
C ASN A 71 -34.76 -22.31 7.34
N ASN A 72 -35.23 -22.18 6.12
CA ASN A 72 -36.63 -21.88 5.81
C ASN A 72 -37.59 -22.96 6.30
N ASP A 73 -37.23 -24.22 6.22
CA ASP A 73 -38.04 -25.33 6.72
C ASP A 73 -38.10 -25.37 8.25
N ALA A 74 -36.98 -25.02 8.90
CA ALA A 74 -36.94 -24.89 10.35
C ALA A 74 -37.83 -23.72 10.80
N LEU A 75 -37.84 -22.61 10.07
CA LEU A 75 -38.72 -21.48 10.31
C LEU A 75 -40.20 -21.83 10.09
N ALA A 76 -40.51 -22.57 9.00
CA ALA A 76 -41.86 -22.95 8.64
C ALA A 76 -42.52 -23.84 9.73
N LYS A 77 -41.73 -24.68 10.39
CA LYS A 77 -42.18 -25.59 11.49
C LYS A 77 -42.15 -24.92 12.88
N LEU A 78 -41.72 -23.67 12.97
CA LEU A 78 -41.61 -22.97 14.24
C LEU A 78 -42.99 -22.35 14.60
N ASP A 79 -43.51 -22.75 15.76
CA ASP A 79 -44.73 -22.17 16.31
C ASP A 79 -44.56 -20.68 16.67
N ALA A 80 -45.68 -19.97 16.76
CA ALA A 80 -45.65 -18.58 17.22
C ALA A 80 -45.05 -18.45 18.61
N ASN A 81 -44.16 -17.48 18.79
CA ASN A 81 -43.43 -17.19 20.03
C ASN A 81 -42.43 -18.28 20.49
N LYS A 82 -42.22 -19.33 19.72
CA LYS A 82 -41.08 -20.25 19.95
C LYS A 82 -39.80 -19.74 19.31
N LYS A 83 -38.67 -20.10 19.89
CA LYS A 83 -37.34 -19.76 19.41
C LYS A 83 -36.69 -20.96 18.70
N ALA A 84 -35.98 -20.69 17.62
CA ALA A 84 -35.10 -21.65 16.98
C ALA A 84 -33.67 -21.13 16.99
N SER A 85 -32.71 -22.01 17.32
CA SER A 85 -31.30 -21.66 17.29
C SER A 85 -30.67 -22.06 15.96
N VAL A 86 -29.79 -21.18 15.51
CA VAL A 86 -28.85 -21.41 14.41
C VAL A 86 -27.47 -21.31 15.00
N PHE A 87 -26.65 -22.33 14.85
CA PHE A 87 -25.25 -22.23 15.22
C PHE A 87 -24.33 -22.78 14.16
N VAL A 88 -23.12 -22.26 14.16
CA VAL A 88 -21.95 -22.80 13.50
C VAL A 88 -20.83 -22.93 14.52
N GLU A 89 -20.22 -24.11 14.54
CA GLU A 89 -19.09 -24.44 15.39
C GLU A 89 -17.94 -24.93 14.53
N ILE A 90 -16.77 -24.33 14.73
CA ILE A 90 -15.52 -24.74 14.08
C ILE A 90 -14.58 -25.25 15.15
N ILE A 91 -14.02 -26.44 14.94
CA ILE A 91 -12.91 -26.95 15.72
C ILE A 91 -11.67 -26.83 14.85
N ALA A 92 -10.72 -26.02 15.28
CA ALA A 92 -9.41 -25.87 14.66
C ALA A 92 -8.33 -26.48 15.54
N VAL A 93 -7.24 -26.92 14.94
CA VAL A 93 -6.11 -27.56 15.60
C VAL A 93 -4.79 -26.95 15.12
N ASP A 94 -3.91 -26.65 16.07
CA ASP A 94 -2.49 -26.41 15.79
C ASP A 94 -1.63 -27.62 16.21
N SER A 95 -0.35 -27.44 16.44
CA SER A 95 0.56 -28.51 16.88
C SER A 95 0.28 -29.01 18.31
N GLU A 96 -0.36 -28.22 19.17
CA GLU A 96 -0.48 -28.50 20.61
C GLU A 96 -1.92 -28.38 21.13
N ARG A 97 -2.76 -27.56 20.50
CA ARG A 97 -4.06 -27.14 21.04
C ARG A 97 -5.22 -27.32 20.07
N LEU A 98 -6.39 -27.51 20.65
CA LEU A 98 -7.68 -27.51 19.97
C LEU A 98 -8.44 -26.24 20.35
N TYR A 99 -8.92 -25.52 19.36
CA TYR A 99 -9.71 -24.30 19.49
C TYR A 99 -11.13 -24.58 19.00
N THR A 100 -12.11 -24.53 19.90
CA THR A 100 -13.52 -24.67 19.54
C THR A 100 -14.16 -23.29 19.52
N ILE A 101 -14.56 -22.82 18.36
CA ILE A 101 -15.24 -21.53 18.14
C ILE A 101 -16.70 -21.83 17.87
N HIS A 102 -17.60 -21.34 18.72
CA HIS A 102 -19.03 -21.57 18.62
C HIS A 102 -19.77 -20.24 18.54
N ARG A 103 -20.44 -20.00 17.42
CA ARG A 103 -21.29 -18.81 17.21
C ARG A 103 -22.73 -19.25 17.02
N GLU A 104 -23.63 -18.65 17.82
CA GLU A 104 -25.05 -18.99 17.82
C GLU A 104 -25.91 -17.74 17.76
N VAL A 105 -27.03 -17.85 17.05
CA VAL A 105 -28.09 -16.84 16.99
C VAL A 105 -29.44 -17.50 17.21
N GLU A 106 -30.25 -16.95 18.09
CA GLU A 106 -31.63 -17.35 18.28
C GLU A 106 -32.56 -16.48 17.40
N TYR A 107 -33.49 -17.14 16.75
CA TYR A 107 -34.53 -16.52 15.94
C TYR A 107 -35.92 -16.79 16.52
N MET A 108 -36.77 -15.80 16.45
CA MET A 108 -38.19 -15.90 16.80
C MET A 108 -39.05 -15.58 15.57
N ARG A 109 -40.06 -16.40 15.31
CA ARG A 109 -41.00 -16.16 14.22
C ARG A 109 -41.89 -14.99 14.50
N VAL A 110 -41.98 -14.06 13.56
CA VAL A 110 -42.89 -12.90 13.62
C VAL A 110 -44.18 -13.25 12.90
N TYR A 111 -45.22 -13.61 13.68
CA TYR A 111 -46.54 -13.97 13.15
C TYR A 111 -47.31 -12.71 12.65
N PRO A 112 -48.08 -12.75 11.55
CA PRO A 112 -48.37 -13.90 10.68
C PRO A 112 -47.34 -14.07 9.54
N LYS A 113 -46.27 -13.28 9.49
CA LYS A 113 -45.26 -13.31 8.42
C LYS A 113 -44.28 -14.44 8.63
N PHE A 114 -43.81 -15.03 7.54
CA PHE A 114 -42.69 -16.01 7.55
C PHE A 114 -41.33 -15.27 7.60
N ILE A 115 -41.17 -14.41 8.59
CA ILE A 115 -39.95 -13.64 8.80
C ILE A 115 -39.44 -14.01 10.19
N ALA A 116 -38.14 -14.32 10.28
CA ALA A 116 -37.45 -14.53 11.52
C ALA A 116 -36.81 -13.23 12.03
N LYS A 117 -37.00 -12.92 13.33
CA LYS A 117 -36.31 -11.81 13.98
C LYS A 117 -35.25 -12.38 14.92
N GLU A 118 -34.04 -11.88 14.77
CA GLU A 118 -32.93 -12.20 15.69
C GLU A 118 -33.29 -11.72 17.11
N SER A 119 -33.12 -12.61 18.08
CA SER A 119 -33.40 -12.31 19.49
C SER A 119 -32.15 -12.25 20.35
N TYR A 120 -31.17 -13.12 20.10
CA TYR A 120 -29.95 -13.21 20.89
C TYR A 120 -28.79 -13.72 20.04
N LYS A 121 -27.60 -13.17 20.29
CA LYS A 121 -26.34 -13.59 19.64
C LYS A 121 -25.34 -14.01 20.70
N THR A 122 -24.66 -15.13 20.49
CA THR A 122 -23.63 -15.63 21.38
C THR A 122 -22.38 -16.00 20.59
N LEU A 123 -21.22 -15.71 21.16
CA LEU A 123 -19.93 -16.17 20.66
C LEU A 123 -19.17 -16.74 21.86
N LYS A 124 -18.77 -18.03 21.76
CA LYS A 124 -17.96 -18.72 22.76
C LYS A 124 -16.72 -19.30 22.12
N MET A 125 -15.66 -19.37 22.86
CA MET A 125 -14.43 -20.01 22.44
C MET A 125 -13.88 -20.86 23.59
N PHE A 126 -13.46 -22.08 23.26
CA PHE A 126 -12.85 -23.00 24.20
C PHE A 126 -11.49 -23.43 23.66
N ILE A 127 -10.53 -23.56 24.56
CA ILE A 127 -9.19 -24.07 24.27
C ILE A 127 -8.98 -25.33 25.09
N SER A 128 -8.45 -26.38 24.47
CA SER A 128 -8.04 -27.62 25.12
C SER A 128 -6.75 -28.14 24.51
N ASP A 129 -5.99 -28.91 25.25
CA ASP A 129 -4.82 -29.58 24.71
C ASP A 129 -5.25 -30.79 23.84
N ILE A 130 -4.46 -31.15 22.82
CA ILE A 130 -4.75 -32.26 21.92
C ILE A 130 -4.83 -33.58 22.72
N ASP A 131 -3.94 -33.77 23.69
CA ASP A 131 -3.87 -34.98 24.52
C ASP A 131 -4.98 -35.07 25.56
N SER A 132 -5.68 -33.94 25.83
CA SER A 132 -6.75 -33.85 26.83
C SER A 132 -7.94 -33.06 26.32
N PRO A 133 -8.61 -33.48 25.25
CA PRO A 133 -9.66 -32.70 24.57
C PRO A 133 -10.92 -32.47 25.43
N ASP A 134 -11.11 -33.28 26.47
CA ASP A 134 -12.24 -33.17 27.40
C ASP A 134 -12.05 -32.02 28.42
N ILE A 135 -10.82 -31.58 28.65
CA ILE A 135 -10.48 -30.48 29.56
C ILE A 135 -10.51 -29.17 28.79
N ARG A 136 -11.71 -28.59 28.66
CA ARG A 136 -11.94 -27.36 27.91
C ARG A 136 -11.89 -26.13 28.82
N ARG A 137 -11.04 -25.16 28.51
CA ARG A 137 -11.00 -23.85 29.14
C ARG A 137 -11.79 -22.88 28.27
N GLU A 138 -12.84 -22.28 28.84
CA GLU A 138 -13.59 -21.21 28.15
C GLU A 138 -12.79 -19.89 28.19
N VAL A 139 -12.71 -19.23 27.05
CA VAL A 139 -12.08 -17.91 26.92
C VAL A 139 -13.07 -16.86 27.41
N GLU A 140 -12.65 -16.00 28.33
CA GLU A 140 -13.48 -14.88 28.77
C GLU A 140 -13.85 -13.97 27.61
N PRO A 141 -15.14 -13.69 27.36
CA PRO A 141 -15.56 -12.96 26.16
C PRO A 141 -15.10 -11.50 26.12
N GLY A 142 -14.92 -10.86 27.29
CA GLY A 142 -14.70 -9.42 27.36
C GLY A 142 -15.94 -8.60 26.93
N PRO A 143 -15.87 -7.26 26.95
CA PRO A 143 -16.95 -6.41 26.45
C PRO A 143 -17.18 -6.66 24.94
N ASN A 144 -18.43 -6.89 24.52
CA ASN A 144 -18.79 -7.14 23.12
C ASN A 144 -17.98 -8.26 22.44
N TYR A 145 -17.56 -9.27 23.18
CA TYR A 145 -16.71 -10.39 22.70
C TYR A 145 -15.34 -9.98 22.17
N ASN A 146 -14.81 -8.82 22.56
CA ASN A 146 -13.56 -8.28 21.99
C ASN A 146 -12.39 -9.25 22.18
N LYS A 147 -12.20 -9.86 23.37
CA LYS A 147 -11.10 -10.79 23.63
C LYS A 147 -11.16 -12.04 22.73
N ILE A 148 -12.38 -12.60 22.53
CA ILE A 148 -12.55 -13.74 21.63
C ILE A 148 -12.29 -13.33 20.18
N ASN A 149 -12.80 -12.16 19.75
CA ASN A 149 -12.58 -11.66 18.38
C ASN A 149 -11.09 -11.35 18.13
N GLU A 150 -10.37 -10.83 19.10
CA GLU A 150 -8.92 -10.61 19.03
C GLU A 150 -8.19 -11.93 18.83
N LEU A 151 -8.48 -12.94 19.64
CA LEU A 151 -7.87 -14.27 19.53
C LEU A 151 -8.22 -14.96 18.21
N ILE A 152 -9.49 -14.86 17.74
CA ILE A 152 -9.87 -15.36 16.41
C ILE A 152 -9.07 -14.65 15.33
N ASN A 153 -8.86 -13.33 15.46
CA ASN A 153 -8.09 -12.57 14.48
C ASN A 153 -6.58 -12.85 14.52
N GLU A 154 -6.05 -13.28 15.67
CA GLU A 154 -4.67 -13.79 15.77
C GLU A 154 -4.52 -15.13 15.05
N LEU A 155 -5.47 -16.08 15.27
CA LEU A 155 -5.45 -17.41 14.66
C LEU A 155 -5.82 -17.38 13.16
N PHE A 156 -6.82 -16.58 12.81
CA PHE A 156 -7.39 -16.44 11.46
C PHE A 156 -7.57 -14.96 11.13
N PRO A 157 -6.52 -14.26 10.68
CA PRO A 157 -6.58 -12.82 10.44
C PRO A 157 -7.66 -12.45 9.42
N LYS A 158 -8.59 -11.58 9.83
CA LYS A 158 -9.71 -11.16 8.98
C LYS A 158 -9.25 -10.54 7.67
N ASN A 159 -8.16 -9.78 7.70
CA ASN A 159 -7.58 -9.14 6.51
C ASN A 159 -7.06 -10.17 5.51
N LEU A 160 -6.70 -11.38 5.96
CA LEU A 160 -6.25 -12.47 5.12
C LEU A 160 -7.39 -13.40 4.69
N SER A 161 -8.60 -13.22 5.22
CA SER A 161 -9.73 -14.12 4.95
C SER A 161 -10.08 -14.26 3.48
N HIS A 162 -9.78 -13.25 2.67
CA HIS A 162 -9.99 -13.30 1.22
C HIS A 162 -9.03 -14.26 0.50
N TYR A 163 -7.89 -14.60 1.12
CA TYR A 163 -6.88 -15.48 0.53
C TYR A 163 -7.08 -16.93 0.94
N PHE A 164 -7.50 -17.19 2.18
CA PHE A 164 -7.70 -18.54 2.66
C PHE A 164 -9.17 -19.00 2.65
N LEU A 165 -10.16 -18.09 2.54
CA LEU A 165 -11.57 -18.39 2.30
C LEU A 165 -11.99 -17.88 0.91
N PHE A 166 -11.58 -18.59 -0.12
CA PHE A 166 -11.70 -18.18 -1.52
C PHE A 166 -13.08 -18.50 -2.10
N ASP A 167 -13.67 -17.52 -2.82
CA ASP A 167 -14.92 -17.67 -3.58
C ASP A 167 -14.64 -17.46 -5.07
N GLY A 168 -14.54 -18.54 -5.85
CA GLY A 168 -14.17 -18.52 -7.27
C GLY A 168 -15.19 -17.84 -8.17
N GLU A 169 -16.47 -17.78 -7.78
CA GLU A 169 -17.52 -17.16 -8.60
C GLU A 169 -17.48 -15.62 -8.51
N ARG A 170 -17.03 -15.07 -7.38
CA ARG A 170 -17.01 -13.63 -7.10
C ARG A 170 -15.65 -12.97 -7.28
N TRP A 171 -14.66 -13.74 -7.66
CA TRP A 171 -13.28 -13.30 -7.72
C TRP A 171 -12.98 -12.27 -8.82
N SER A 172 -13.81 -12.20 -9.87
CA SER A 172 -13.67 -11.16 -10.90
C SER A 172 -13.76 -9.74 -10.34
N ASP A 173 -14.37 -9.58 -9.16
CA ASP A 173 -14.58 -8.29 -8.49
C ASP A 173 -13.42 -7.84 -7.59
N PHE A 174 -12.36 -8.66 -7.46
CA PHE A 174 -11.23 -8.40 -6.56
C PHE A 174 -10.46 -7.12 -6.89
N SER A 175 -10.53 -6.65 -8.12
CA SER A 175 -9.89 -5.39 -8.55
C SER A 175 -10.74 -4.13 -8.30
N ILE A 176 -11.98 -4.27 -7.82
CA ILE A 176 -12.94 -3.17 -7.90
C ILE A 176 -13.15 -2.40 -6.59
N ASN A 177 -13.03 -3.00 -5.39
CA ASN A 177 -13.40 -2.28 -4.16
C ASN A 177 -12.46 -2.55 -2.97
N GLY A 178 -11.57 -1.60 -2.67
CA GLY A 178 -10.86 -1.56 -1.37
C GLY A 178 -9.77 -2.62 -1.13
N VAL A 179 -9.58 -3.57 -2.05
CA VAL A 179 -8.66 -4.70 -1.91
C VAL A 179 -7.19 -4.29 -2.14
N ARG A 180 -6.94 -3.18 -2.83
CA ARG A 180 -5.57 -2.70 -3.10
C ARG A 180 -4.77 -2.38 -1.84
N GLU A 181 -5.40 -1.71 -0.87
CA GLU A 181 -4.78 -1.45 0.45
C GLU A 181 -4.59 -2.76 1.23
N ASN A 182 -5.49 -3.73 1.04
CA ASN A 182 -5.44 -5.01 1.71
C ASN A 182 -4.27 -5.90 1.26
N ILE A 183 -3.85 -5.88 -0.02
CA ILE A 183 -2.74 -6.72 -0.50
C ILE A 183 -1.43 -6.32 0.18
N LYS A 184 -1.07 -5.05 0.16
CA LYS A 184 0.15 -4.55 0.80
C LYS A 184 0.14 -4.81 2.30
N GLU A 185 -0.98 -4.54 2.95
CA GLU A 185 -1.15 -4.79 4.38
C GLU A 185 -1.09 -6.29 4.70
N SER A 186 -1.73 -7.13 3.88
CA SER A 186 -1.68 -8.58 4.03
C SER A 186 -0.27 -9.14 3.89
N VAL A 187 0.49 -8.68 2.90
CA VAL A 187 1.91 -9.02 2.76
C VAL A 187 2.69 -8.60 4.00
N HIS A 188 2.47 -7.38 4.52
CA HIS A 188 3.15 -6.91 5.73
C HIS A 188 2.82 -7.74 6.97
N ILE A 189 1.58 -8.22 7.10
CA ILE A 189 1.18 -9.10 8.21
C ILE A 189 1.87 -10.46 8.07
N LEU A 190 1.75 -11.10 6.91
CA LEU A 190 2.31 -12.43 6.65
C LEU A 190 3.85 -12.49 6.75
N THR A 191 4.51 -11.38 6.47
CA THR A 191 5.98 -11.28 6.49
C THR A 191 6.54 -10.68 7.79
N GLY A 192 5.69 -10.43 8.79
CA GLY A 192 6.08 -9.81 10.06
C GLY A 192 6.43 -8.32 9.98
N LEU A 193 6.31 -7.68 8.80
CA LEU A 193 6.57 -6.24 8.64
C LEU A 193 5.58 -5.36 9.43
N SER A 194 4.41 -5.88 9.77
CA SER A 194 3.43 -5.20 10.62
C SER A 194 3.98 -4.86 12.00
N ALA A 195 4.82 -5.72 12.58
CA ALA A 195 5.48 -5.47 13.86
C ALA A 195 6.41 -4.25 13.79
N TYR A 196 7.19 -4.12 12.70
CA TYR A 196 8.02 -2.93 12.47
C TYR A 196 7.19 -1.65 12.36
N LYS A 197 6.08 -1.69 11.63
CA LYS A 197 5.15 -0.54 11.54
C LYS A 197 4.58 -0.16 12.90
N SER A 198 4.13 -1.14 13.69
CA SER A 198 3.62 -0.91 15.03
C SER A 198 4.68 -0.31 15.96
N ALA A 199 5.91 -0.84 15.92
CA ALA A 199 7.01 -0.31 16.71
C ALA A 199 7.35 1.14 16.32
N MET A 200 7.45 1.43 15.02
CA MET A 200 7.69 2.79 14.52
C MET A 200 6.55 3.74 14.89
N TYR A 201 5.30 3.29 14.79
CA TYR A 201 4.12 4.06 15.20
C TYR A 201 4.19 4.45 16.67
N HIS A 202 4.46 3.51 17.57
CA HIS A 202 4.59 3.79 18.99
C HIS A 202 5.81 4.65 19.34
N LEU A 203 6.91 4.51 18.60
CA LEU A 203 8.11 5.32 18.83
C LEU A 203 7.91 6.77 18.42
N LYS A 204 7.31 7.05 17.25
CA LYS A 204 7.27 8.40 16.65
C LYS A 204 5.88 8.85 16.22
N ASP A 205 5.10 8.00 15.56
CA ASP A 205 3.92 8.41 14.81
C ASP A 205 2.62 8.43 15.63
N MET A 206 2.65 7.95 16.89
CA MET A 206 1.51 7.96 17.82
C MET A 206 1.17 9.37 18.36
N GLY A 207 1.59 10.41 17.67
CA GLY A 207 1.34 11.80 18.06
C GLY A 207 1.92 12.13 19.46
N ASP A 208 1.16 12.84 20.27
CA ASP A 208 1.59 13.28 21.61
C ASP A 208 1.90 12.12 22.58
N ASN A 209 1.45 10.91 22.30
CA ASN A 209 1.68 9.72 23.11
C ASN A 209 2.91 8.91 22.71
N SER A 210 3.60 9.28 21.63
CA SER A 210 4.79 8.57 21.17
C SER A 210 5.94 8.65 22.18
N VAL A 211 6.79 7.63 22.19
CA VAL A 211 7.92 7.51 23.12
C VAL A 211 8.88 8.68 22.96
N ILE A 212 9.24 9.01 21.71
CA ILE A 212 10.15 10.12 21.37
C ILE A 212 9.59 11.45 21.88
N LYS A 213 8.30 11.74 21.67
CA LYS A 213 7.69 12.97 22.18
C LYS A 213 7.61 13.02 23.69
N LYS A 214 7.31 11.88 24.37
CA LYS A 214 7.34 11.81 25.82
C LYS A 214 8.74 12.08 26.39
N PHE A 215 9.78 11.54 25.76
CA PHE A 215 11.16 11.84 26.20
C PHE A 215 11.52 13.29 25.93
N ARG A 216 11.13 13.87 24.80
CA ARG A 216 11.38 15.27 24.46
C ARG A 216 10.72 16.25 25.43
N LYS A 217 9.47 15.98 25.84
CA LYS A 217 8.76 16.78 26.84
C LYS A 217 9.40 16.82 28.24
N ASN A 218 10.25 15.82 28.57
CA ASN A 218 10.96 15.80 29.85
C ASN A 218 12.30 16.58 29.84
N ILE A 219 12.73 17.08 28.67
CA ILE A 219 13.93 17.91 28.55
C ILE A 219 13.54 19.35 28.88
N GLN A 220 14.14 19.91 29.94
CA GLN A 220 13.86 21.27 30.38
C GLN A 220 14.71 22.28 29.62
N GLY A 221 14.09 23.37 29.13
CA GLY A 221 14.73 24.48 28.47
C GLY A 221 14.85 25.73 29.34
N LYS A 222 15.59 26.74 28.90
CA LYS A 222 15.72 28.01 29.57
C LYS A 222 14.66 29.03 29.13
N GLY A 223 13.69 29.34 30.02
CA GLY A 223 12.79 30.47 29.89
C GLY A 223 11.70 30.37 28.81
N ASN A 224 10.87 31.40 28.70
CA ASN A 224 9.70 31.48 27.82
C ASN A 224 10.01 31.21 26.32
N VAL A 225 11.23 31.46 25.88
CA VAL A 225 11.65 31.27 24.48
C VAL A 225 11.71 29.78 24.12
N TYR A 226 12.08 28.88 25.05
CA TYR A 226 12.07 27.45 24.83
C TYR A 226 10.64 26.94 24.72
N ASP A 227 9.76 27.40 25.58
CA ASP A 227 8.34 27.03 25.56
C ASP A 227 7.64 27.52 24.28
N ASP A 228 8.04 28.67 23.75
CA ASP A 228 7.52 29.18 22.49
C ASP A 228 7.97 28.31 21.30
N TYR A 229 9.22 27.85 21.28
CA TYR A 229 9.72 26.92 20.27
C TYR A 229 9.02 25.56 20.35
N GLU A 230 8.79 25.03 21.55
CA GLU A 230 8.05 23.77 21.75
C GLU A 230 6.61 23.88 21.24
N ARG A 231 5.92 25.00 21.53
CA ARG A 231 4.57 25.25 21.00
C ARG A 231 4.56 25.36 19.48
N GLU A 232 5.52 26.07 18.90
CA GLU A 232 5.64 26.22 17.45
C GLU A 232 5.92 24.88 16.78
N GLN A 233 6.84 24.07 17.32
CA GLN A 233 7.14 22.74 16.83
C GLN A 233 5.89 21.85 16.86
N THR A 234 5.22 21.78 18.01
CA THR A 234 3.98 20.98 18.18
C THR A 234 2.90 21.41 17.20
N ARG A 235 2.77 22.73 16.94
CA ARG A 235 1.83 23.25 15.95
C ARG A 235 2.17 22.77 14.54
N LEU A 236 3.44 22.89 14.13
CA LEU A 236 3.88 22.49 12.79
C LEU A 236 3.75 20.96 12.58
N GLU A 237 4.06 20.16 13.60
CA GLU A 237 3.90 18.70 13.54
C GLU A 237 2.43 18.31 13.35
N ARG A 238 1.49 18.96 14.05
CA ARG A 238 0.05 18.74 13.84
C ARG A 238 -0.43 19.14 12.44
N GLU A 239 0.13 20.22 11.90
CA GLU A 239 -0.18 20.63 10.53
C GLU A 239 0.37 19.61 9.51
N VAL A 240 1.58 19.07 9.71
CA VAL A 240 2.13 18.00 8.88
C VAL A 240 1.24 16.75 8.93
N GLU A 241 0.79 16.33 10.11
CA GLU A 241 -0.12 15.19 10.26
C GLU A 241 -1.45 15.41 9.51
N LYS A 242 -2.03 16.60 9.61
CA LYS A 242 -3.26 16.93 8.84
C LYS A 242 -3.03 16.86 7.33
N LEU A 243 -1.90 17.41 6.87
CA LEU A 243 -1.55 17.40 5.46
C LEU A 243 -1.28 15.98 4.95
N GLN A 244 -0.69 15.10 5.77
CA GLN A 244 -0.50 13.69 5.43
C GLN A 244 -1.84 12.97 5.25
N LYS A 245 -2.80 13.16 6.17
CA LYS A 245 -4.17 12.62 6.02
C LYS A 245 -4.89 13.17 4.77
N GLN A 246 -4.64 14.42 4.41
CA GLN A 246 -5.15 14.98 3.15
C GLN A 246 -4.54 14.29 1.92
N ILE A 247 -3.25 13.96 1.93
CA ILE A 247 -2.61 13.18 0.86
C ILE A 247 -3.28 11.81 0.72
N GLU A 248 -3.51 11.09 1.81
CA GLU A 248 -4.20 9.79 1.80
C GLU A 248 -5.60 9.90 1.15
N SER A 249 -6.37 10.93 1.53
CA SER A 249 -7.68 11.19 0.92
C SER A 249 -7.59 11.53 -0.58
N ILE A 250 -6.58 12.29 -0.98
CA ILE A 250 -6.34 12.63 -2.38
C ILE A 250 -5.94 11.39 -3.18
N ASP A 251 -5.11 10.52 -2.63
CA ASP A 251 -4.70 9.27 -3.27
C ASP A 251 -5.89 8.32 -3.48
N ALA A 252 -6.77 8.21 -2.50
CA ALA A 252 -8.01 7.46 -2.64
C ALA A 252 -8.90 8.03 -3.77
N ASN A 253 -8.99 9.37 -3.88
CA ASN A 253 -9.76 10.02 -4.94
C ASN A 253 -9.13 9.80 -6.33
N ILE A 254 -7.82 9.94 -6.46
CA ILE A 254 -7.09 9.65 -7.71
C ILE A 254 -7.34 8.20 -8.14
N SER A 255 -7.25 7.25 -7.21
CA SER A 255 -7.52 5.85 -7.47
C SER A 255 -8.96 5.61 -7.95
N LEU A 256 -9.94 6.27 -7.34
CA LEU A 256 -11.34 6.18 -7.75
C LEU A 256 -11.57 6.76 -9.15
N CYS A 257 -11.00 7.94 -9.43
CA CYS A 257 -11.10 8.56 -10.74
C CYS A 257 -10.47 7.69 -11.84
N ASN A 258 -9.30 7.11 -11.58
CA ASN A 258 -8.62 6.21 -12.52
C ASN A 258 -9.47 4.96 -12.80
N LYS A 259 -10.07 4.35 -11.78
CA LYS A 259 -10.99 3.22 -11.96
C LYS A 259 -12.16 3.57 -12.86
N LYS A 260 -12.78 4.75 -12.61
CA LYS A 260 -13.89 5.21 -13.45
C LYS A 260 -13.46 5.47 -14.89
N CYS A 261 -12.25 5.95 -15.08
CA CYS A 261 -11.68 6.08 -16.43
C CYS A 261 -11.53 4.71 -17.09
N ASP A 262 -10.96 3.73 -16.39
CA ASP A 262 -10.74 2.38 -16.92
C ASP A 262 -12.09 1.68 -17.25
N GLU A 263 -13.11 1.80 -16.38
CA GLU A 263 -14.48 1.27 -16.63
C GLU A 263 -15.10 1.89 -17.90
N ILE A 264 -14.98 3.20 -18.07
CA ILE A 264 -15.56 3.91 -19.22
C ILE A 264 -14.74 3.61 -20.49
N GLU A 265 -13.42 3.53 -20.42
CA GLU A 265 -12.56 3.15 -21.55
C GLU A 265 -12.89 1.73 -22.03
N LEU A 266 -13.09 0.77 -21.12
CA LEU A 266 -13.51 -0.58 -21.45
C LEU A 266 -14.88 -0.59 -22.14
N TYR A 267 -15.86 0.13 -21.60
CA TYR A 267 -17.18 0.26 -22.21
C TYR A 267 -17.13 0.85 -23.63
N LEU A 268 -16.28 1.87 -23.82
CA LEU A 268 -16.09 2.49 -25.14
C LEU A 268 -15.37 1.56 -26.13
N GLU A 269 -14.53 0.64 -25.63
CA GLU A 269 -13.79 -0.32 -26.44
C GLU A 269 -14.67 -1.51 -26.88
N GLU A 270 -15.49 -2.06 -26.00
CA GLU A 270 -16.38 -3.20 -26.28
C GLU A 270 -17.45 -2.90 -27.36
N ASN A 271 -17.72 -1.62 -27.58
CA ASN A 271 -18.80 -1.18 -28.49
C ASN A 271 -18.28 -0.57 -29.79
N LYS A 272 -17.06 -0.89 -30.22
CA LYS A 272 -16.45 -0.31 -31.43
C LYS A 272 -16.42 -1.28 -32.62
N ASP A 273 -17.18 -0.97 -33.65
CA ASP A 273 -17.38 -1.81 -34.84
C ASP A 273 -16.35 -1.66 -35.97
N THR A 274 -15.26 -0.91 -35.82
CA THR A 274 -14.31 -0.70 -36.95
C THR A 274 -12.83 -0.87 -36.54
N GLU A 275 -12.22 -1.94 -36.97
CA GLU A 275 -10.86 -2.39 -36.66
C GLU A 275 -9.75 -1.38 -37.00
N GLN A 276 -9.86 -0.68 -38.10
CA GLN A 276 -8.86 0.33 -38.52
C GLN A 276 -8.90 1.61 -37.66
N LEU A 277 -10.08 2.08 -37.29
CA LEU A 277 -10.24 3.24 -36.41
C LEU A 277 -9.82 2.93 -34.99
N GLN A 278 -10.04 1.68 -34.53
CA GLN A 278 -9.58 1.17 -33.24
C GLN A 278 -8.05 1.22 -33.11
N THR A 279 -7.35 0.78 -34.15
CA THR A 279 -5.88 0.73 -34.13
C THR A 279 -5.29 2.15 -34.06
N ALA A 280 -5.80 3.06 -34.89
CA ALA A 280 -5.38 4.47 -34.88
C ALA A 280 -5.70 5.17 -33.54
N TYR A 281 -6.86 4.90 -32.97
CA TYR A 281 -7.27 5.45 -31.69
C TYR A 281 -6.39 4.92 -30.53
N LYS A 282 -6.13 3.59 -30.49
CA LYS A 282 -5.21 2.98 -29.50
C LYS A 282 -3.80 3.57 -29.60
N GLN A 283 -3.33 3.81 -30.81
CA GLN A 283 -2.01 4.40 -31.03
C GLN A 283 -1.94 5.85 -30.52
N SER A 284 -2.96 6.64 -30.80
CA SER A 284 -3.08 8.02 -30.31
C SER A 284 -3.26 8.09 -28.78
N GLN A 285 -3.95 7.13 -28.16
CA GLN A 285 -4.04 7.04 -26.70
C GLN A 285 -2.68 6.73 -26.03
N ARG A 286 -1.89 5.83 -26.63
CA ARG A 286 -0.53 5.54 -26.15
C ARG A 286 0.36 6.78 -26.25
N MET A 287 0.25 7.50 -27.36
CA MET A 287 0.99 8.74 -27.60
C MET A 287 0.60 9.82 -26.57
N LEU A 288 -0.69 9.96 -26.28
CA LEU A 288 -1.18 10.89 -25.27
C LEU A 288 -0.61 10.60 -23.87
N ARG A 289 -0.53 9.33 -23.47
CA ARG A 289 0.06 8.95 -22.17
C ARG A 289 1.54 9.33 -22.11
N ALA A 290 2.31 8.97 -23.13
CA ALA A 290 3.73 9.29 -23.18
C ALA A 290 4.00 10.81 -23.17
N GLN A 291 3.18 11.57 -23.89
CA GLN A 291 3.26 13.04 -23.91
C GLN A 291 2.86 13.64 -22.56
N GLY A 292 1.84 13.10 -21.90
CA GLY A 292 1.44 13.51 -20.55
C GLY A 292 2.53 13.29 -19.51
N GLU A 293 3.20 12.14 -19.56
CA GLU A 293 4.34 11.83 -18.68
C GLU A 293 5.52 12.80 -18.95
N ARG A 294 5.81 13.06 -20.24
CA ARG A 294 6.85 14.01 -20.65
C ARG A 294 6.54 15.43 -20.16
N TYR A 295 5.30 15.88 -20.36
CA TYR A 295 4.85 17.19 -19.87
C TYR A 295 5.01 17.32 -18.36
N LEU A 296 4.54 16.31 -17.61
CA LEU A 296 4.66 16.32 -16.15
C LEU A 296 6.12 16.28 -15.68
N ALA A 297 6.98 15.55 -16.37
CA ALA A 297 8.41 15.51 -16.07
C ALA A 297 9.07 16.88 -16.31
N ASN A 298 8.83 17.49 -17.47
CA ASN A 298 9.33 18.81 -17.81
C ASN A 298 8.82 19.89 -16.84
N TYR A 299 7.53 19.83 -16.50
CA TYR A 299 6.91 20.73 -15.53
C TYR A 299 7.55 20.62 -14.14
N LYS A 300 7.78 19.38 -13.66
CA LYS A 300 8.45 19.15 -12.38
C LYS A 300 9.86 19.68 -12.36
N THR A 301 10.62 19.49 -13.44
CA THR A 301 11.97 20.01 -13.58
C THR A 301 11.95 21.54 -13.56
N PHE A 302 11.12 22.16 -14.38
CA PHE A 302 10.95 23.61 -14.43
C PHE A 302 10.60 24.20 -13.05
N ILE A 303 9.60 23.64 -12.35
CA ILE A 303 9.20 24.11 -11.02
C ILE A 303 10.32 23.92 -10.00
N SER A 304 11.05 22.82 -10.06
CA SER A 304 12.20 22.59 -9.17
C SER A 304 13.28 23.63 -9.38
N GLU A 305 13.62 23.90 -10.63
CA GLU A 305 14.62 24.89 -11.01
C GLU A 305 14.14 26.32 -10.73
N TYR A 306 12.91 26.65 -11.09
CA TYR A 306 12.28 27.91 -10.76
C TYR A 306 12.31 28.18 -9.25
N ASN A 307 11.90 27.23 -8.41
CA ASN A 307 11.94 27.38 -6.96
C ASN A 307 13.36 27.58 -6.43
N SER A 308 14.35 26.99 -7.07
CA SER A 308 15.76 27.15 -6.68
C SER A 308 16.34 28.51 -7.06
N CYS A 309 15.81 29.16 -8.12
CA CYS A 309 16.36 30.38 -8.68
C CYS A 309 15.38 31.58 -8.72
N ALA A 310 14.09 31.39 -8.35
CA ALA A 310 13.07 32.44 -8.40
C ALA A 310 13.49 33.75 -7.70
N TYR A 311 14.12 33.64 -6.53
CA TYR A 311 14.62 34.80 -5.81
C TYR A 311 15.67 35.57 -6.59
N ARG A 312 16.44 34.92 -7.51
CA ARG A 312 17.46 35.57 -8.34
C ARG A 312 16.81 36.32 -9.48
N LEU A 313 15.78 35.77 -10.10
CA LEU A 313 14.99 36.43 -11.13
C LEU A 313 14.36 37.71 -10.62
N PHE A 314 13.69 37.66 -9.45
CA PHE A 314 13.09 38.86 -8.85
C PHE A 314 14.11 39.86 -8.36
N ALA A 315 15.30 39.42 -7.92
CA ALA A 315 16.40 40.29 -7.53
C ALA A 315 17.23 40.77 -8.72
N GLY A 316 17.04 40.24 -9.92
CA GLY A 316 17.82 40.55 -11.15
C GLY A 316 18.01 42.04 -11.40
N PRO A 317 16.95 42.86 -11.43
CA PRO A 317 17.09 44.31 -11.62
C PRO A 317 17.93 44.98 -10.56
N LEU A 318 17.80 44.53 -9.28
CA LEU A 318 18.56 45.04 -8.15
C LEU A 318 20.05 44.65 -8.24
N ILE A 319 20.30 43.41 -8.65
CA ILE A 319 21.65 42.86 -8.87
C ILE A 319 22.34 43.60 -10.02
N GLU A 320 21.63 43.86 -11.12
CA GLU A 320 22.14 44.61 -12.25
C GLU A 320 22.46 46.07 -11.90
N ALA A 321 21.57 46.72 -11.15
CA ALA A 321 21.82 48.07 -10.64
C ALA A 321 23.04 48.07 -9.69
N SER A 322 23.15 47.09 -8.81
CA SER A 322 24.30 46.96 -7.91
C SER A 322 25.60 46.69 -8.65
N LEU A 323 25.58 45.85 -9.72
CA LEU A 323 26.74 45.59 -10.57
C LEU A 323 27.16 46.85 -11.34
N LYS A 324 26.21 47.67 -11.83
CA LYS A 324 26.49 48.95 -12.46
C LYS A 324 27.14 49.92 -11.46
N MET A 325 26.64 49.98 -10.25
CA MET A 325 27.24 50.77 -9.16
C MET A 325 28.67 50.32 -8.84
N VAL A 326 28.88 49.00 -8.67
CA VAL A 326 30.20 48.45 -8.42
C VAL A 326 31.17 48.76 -9.56
N LYS A 327 30.72 48.68 -10.81
CA LYS A 327 31.54 49.00 -11.99
C LYS A 327 31.81 50.50 -12.16
N SER A 328 30.86 51.35 -11.81
CA SER A 328 31.09 52.82 -11.85
C SER A 328 32.10 53.25 -10.79
N VAL A 329 32.01 52.70 -9.59
CA VAL A 329 32.99 52.91 -8.53
C VAL A 329 34.36 52.30 -8.88
N ALA A 330 34.37 51.16 -9.57
CA ALA A 330 35.59 50.49 -10.04
C ALA A 330 36.31 51.31 -11.15
N GLY A 331 35.56 52.08 -11.98
CA GLY A 331 36.15 52.96 -12.99
C GLY A 331 36.94 54.14 -12.40
N GLU A 332 36.59 54.56 -11.20
CA GLU A 332 37.33 55.58 -10.41
C GLU A 332 38.39 54.96 -9.48
N ARG A 333 38.44 53.61 -9.40
CA ARG A 333 39.39 52.90 -8.54
C ARG A 333 40.78 52.94 -9.14
N ARG A 334 41.69 53.50 -8.40
CA ARG A 334 43.13 53.39 -8.62
C ARG A 334 43.75 52.24 -7.87
N ASP A 335 42.89 51.32 -7.27
CA ASP A 335 43.34 50.18 -6.50
C ASP A 335 43.72 48.98 -7.41
N ILE A 336 44.69 48.22 -6.98
CA ILE A 336 45.14 47.03 -7.67
C ILE A 336 44.20 45.88 -7.25
N PRO A 337 43.53 45.17 -8.19
CA PRO A 337 42.62 44.09 -7.86
C PRO A 337 43.26 43.00 -6.97
N HIS A 338 42.56 42.58 -5.94
CA HIS A 338 42.98 41.57 -4.96
C HIS A 338 44.19 41.98 -4.06
N MET A 339 44.69 43.18 -4.15
CA MET A 339 45.70 43.67 -3.23
C MET A 339 45.04 44.21 -1.93
N ARG A 340 45.63 43.84 -0.79
CA ARG A 340 45.16 44.27 0.54
C ARG A 340 46.10 45.31 1.12
N GLN A 341 45.60 46.19 2.01
CA GLN A 341 46.45 47.12 2.74
C GLN A 341 47.64 46.43 3.41
N ALA A 342 47.40 45.24 4.03
CA ALA A 342 48.46 44.41 4.61
C ALA A 342 49.57 44.01 3.62
N SER A 343 49.24 43.84 2.33
CA SER A 343 50.19 43.56 1.28
C SER A 343 51.06 44.77 0.96
N ILE A 344 50.48 45.94 0.89
CA ILE A 344 51.21 47.19 0.74
C ILE A 344 52.10 47.49 1.95
N ASP A 345 51.59 47.32 3.16
CA ASP A 345 52.35 47.48 4.40
C ASP A 345 53.51 46.48 4.49
N TYR A 346 53.35 45.25 3.96
CA TYR A 346 54.42 44.28 3.85
C TYR A 346 55.49 44.73 2.85
N ILE A 347 55.08 45.21 1.66
CA ILE A 347 55.98 45.71 0.61
C ILE A 347 56.79 46.93 1.16
N ILE A 348 56.13 47.87 1.83
CA ILE A 348 56.82 49.00 2.46
C ILE A 348 57.81 48.54 3.51
N ARG A 349 57.44 47.64 4.39
CA ARG A 349 58.30 47.06 5.42
C ARG A 349 59.47 46.29 4.87
N SER A 350 59.30 45.62 3.72
CA SER A 350 60.39 44.86 3.08
C SER A 350 61.47 45.76 2.45
N GLY A 351 61.22 47.06 2.34
CA GLY A 351 62.13 48.05 1.81
C GLY A 351 62.40 47.92 0.29
N ARG A 352 61.64 47.05 -0.39
CA ARG A 352 61.80 46.78 -1.82
C ARG A 352 60.47 46.44 -2.48
N CYS A 353 60.12 47.17 -3.55
CA CYS A 353 58.92 46.86 -4.33
C CYS A 353 59.02 45.53 -5.10
N ILE A 354 57.93 44.92 -5.43
CA ILE A 354 57.86 43.67 -6.23
C ILE A 354 58.59 43.81 -7.57
N CYS A 355 58.64 44.98 -8.18
CA CYS A 355 59.39 45.30 -9.38
C CYS A 355 60.90 45.49 -9.12
N GLY A 356 61.37 45.33 -7.86
CA GLY A 356 62.77 45.46 -7.48
C GLY A 356 63.20 46.88 -7.09
N THR A 357 62.38 47.89 -7.21
CA THR A 357 62.68 49.26 -6.86
C THR A 357 62.87 49.42 -5.34
N PRO A 358 63.94 50.02 -4.84
CA PRO A 358 64.12 50.23 -3.40
C PRO A 358 63.12 51.29 -2.89
N ILE A 359 62.53 50.98 -1.72
CA ILE A 359 61.59 51.89 -1.03
C ILE A 359 62.32 52.50 0.13
N THR A 360 62.70 53.76 -0.04
CA THR A 360 63.35 54.56 0.99
C THR A 360 62.48 55.77 1.38
N GLU A 361 62.68 56.33 2.58
CA GLU A 361 61.96 57.55 3.02
C GLU A 361 62.16 58.70 2.00
N GLY A 362 61.02 59.31 1.55
CA GLY A 362 61.02 60.32 0.52
C GLY A 362 61.13 59.79 -0.92
N SER A 363 61.14 58.52 -1.19
CA SER A 363 61.17 58.00 -2.53
C SER A 363 59.78 58.05 -3.22
N TYR A 364 59.75 58.33 -4.50
CA TYR A 364 58.54 58.30 -5.33
C TYR A 364 57.80 56.97 -5.27
N ALA A 365 58.53 55.88 -5.11
CA ALA A 365 57.95 54.55 -4.97
C ALA A 365 57.19 54.42 -3.64
N LEU A 366 57.65 55.06 -2.54
CA LEU A 366 56.94 55.06 -1.27
C LEU A 366 55.65 55.89 -1.36
N GLU A 367 55.74 57.06 -2.01
CA GLU A 367 54.59 57.94 -2.21
C GLU A 367 53.50 57.22 -3.00
N CYS A 368 53.84 56.55 -4.11
CA CYS A 368 52.90 55.79 -4.87
C CYS A 368 52.27 54.61 -4.06
N LEU A 369 53.03 53.95 -3.21
CA LEU A 369 52.48 52.87 -2.37
C LEU A 369 51.59 53.38 -1.26
N LEU A 370 51.92 54.53 -0.67
CA LEU A 370 51.06 55.21 0.34
C LEU A 370 49.77 55.76 -0.29
N GLU A 371 49.88 56.32 -1.50
CA GLU A 371 48.71 56.72 -2.27
C GLU A 371 47.80 55.52 -2.57
N GLN A 372 48.36 54.42 -3.08
CA GLN A 372 47.62 53.18 -3.31
C GLN A 372 46.97 52.63 -2.05
N ARG A 373 47.67 52.70 -0.91
CA ARG A 373 47.12 52.28 0.40
C ARG A 373 45.84 52.98 0.78
N ASN A 374 45.73 54.31 0.43
CA ASN A 374 44.54 55.10 0.70
C ASN A 374 43.35 54.76 -0.18
N TYR A 375 43.57 54.14 -1.36
CA TYR A 375 42.52 53.66 -2.26
C TYR A 375 42.09 52.24 -2.01
N LEU A 376 42.81 51.48 -1.20
CA LEU A 376 42.43 50.10 -0.88
C LEU A 376 41.27 50.07 0.12
N PRO A 377 40.23 49.32 -0.16
CA PRO A 377 39.12 49.17 0.77
C PRO A 377 39.58 48.48 2.06
N PRO A 378 38.81 48.63 3.18
CA PRO A 378 39.04 47.82 4.39
C PRO A 378 39.18 46.33 4.03
N ALA A 379 39.98 45.60 4.80
CA ALA A 379 40.56 44.28 4.47
C ALA A 379 39.60 43.22 3.87
N ASP A 380 38.30 43.37 4.06
CA ASP A 380 37.30 42.41 3.59
C ASP A 380 36.40 42.93 2.45
N MET A 381 36.37 44.25 2.20
CA MET A 381 35.42 44.83 1.24
C MET A 381 35.77 44.48 -0.22
N GLY A 382 37.06 44.46 -0.56
CA GLY A 382 37.50 44.06 -1.92
C GLY A 382 37.21 42.59 -2.24
N SER A 383 37.36 41.72 -1.26
CA SER A 383 37.01 40.32 -1.39
C SER A 383 35.51 40.10 -1.56
N LEU A 384 34.70 40.82 -0.76
CA LEU A 384 33.24 40.74 -0.83
C LEU A 384 32.70 41.26 -2.19
N LEU A 385 33.26 42.38 -2.70
CA LEU A 385 32.87 42.91 -4.01
C LEU A 385 33.27 41.95 -5.14
N GLY A 386 34.45 41.35 -5.07
CA GLY A 386 34.90 40.37 -6.05
C GLY A 386 34.07 39.07 -6.01
N GLU A 387 33.69 38.60 -4.83
CA GLU A 387 32.78 37.46 -4.67
C GLU A 387 31.36 37.78 -5.14
N PHE A 388 30.87 39.01 -4.83
CA PHE A 388 29.58 39.47 -5.34
C PHE A 388 29.56 39.53 -6.87
N GLU A 389 30.58 40.06 -7.49
CA GLU A 389 30.68 40.15 -8.95
C GLU A 389 30.74 38.74 -9.61
N LYS A 390 31.56 37.84 -9.05
CA LYS A 390 31.63 36.43 -9.51
C LYS A 390 30.29 35.74 -9.34
N THR A 391 29.64 35.91 -8.20
CA THR A 391 28.35 35.31 -7.91
C THR A 391 27.24 35.86 -8.79
N ALA A 392 27.18 37.18 -8.97
CA ALA A 392 26.24 37.85 -9.85
C ALA A 392 26.41 37.44 -11.32
N ASN A 393 27.64 37.27 -11.81
CA ASN A 393 27.92 36.78 -13.16
C ASN A 393 27.58 35.29 -13.32
N ARG A 394 27.72 34.51 -12.26
CA ARG A 394 27.27 33.11 -12.27
C ARG A 394 25.74 33.01 -12.33
N TRP A 395 25.04 33.91 -11.63
CA TRP A 395 23.58 33.96 -11.66
C TRP A 395 23.01 34.34 -13.04
N LYS A 396 23.67 35.20 -13.79
CA LYS A 396 23.27 35.49 -15.17
C LYS A 396 23.23 34.27 -16.09
N ARG A 397 24.12 33.29 -15.89
CA ARG A 397 24.10 32.04 -16.68
C ARG A 397 22.92 31.14 -16.34
N VAL A 398 22.47 31.17 -15.09
CA VAL A 398 21.31 30.38 -14.64
C VAL A 398 20.00 30.96 -15.19
N ASP A 399 19.94 32.29 -15.40
CA ASP A 399 18.77 32.97 -15.97
C ASP A 399 18.57 32.63 -17.45
N ASP A 400 19.60 32.14 -18.17
CA ASP A 400 19.53 31.73 -19.58
C ASP A 400 18.95 30.32 -19.73
N GLU A 401 19.05 29.44 -18.74
CA GLU A 401 18.57 28.05 -18.79
C GLU A 401 17.05 27.94 -18.49
N LEU A 402 16.53 28.79 -17.63
CA LEU A 402 15.12 28.77 -17.23
C LEU A 402 14.11 29.04 -18.36
N PRO A 403 14.39 29.99 -19.30
CA PRO A 403 13.55 30.19 -20.48
C PRO A 403 13.49 28.93 -21.39
N ASP A 404 14.60 28.19 -21.51
CA ASP A 404 14.65 26.97 -22.27
C ASP A 404 13.81 25.86 -21.63
N ASP A 405 13.81 25.77 -20.29
CA ASP A 405 12.96 24.85 -19.57
C ASP A 405 11.49 25.24 -19.65
N ALA A 406 11.16 26.49 -19.55
CA ALA A 406 9.81 27.00 -19.81
C ALA A 406 9.35 26.68 -21.24
N ALA A 407 10.22 26.89 -22.24
CA ALA A 407 9.92 26.55 -23.63
C ALA A 407 9.69 25.04 -23.82
N ARG A 408 10.46 24.18 -23.13
CA ARG A 408 10.24 22.72 -23.14
C ARG A 408 8.91 22.33 -22.51
N VAL A 409 8.48 23.00 -21.46
CA VAL A 409 7.15 22.80 -20.88
C VAL A 409 6.07 23.19 -21.85
N ASP A 410 6.17 24.39 -22.47
CA ASP A 410 5.20 24.87 -23.45
C ASP A 410 5.12 23.99 -24.69
N GLU A 411 6.25 23.47 -25.18
CA GLU A 411 6.30 22.55 -26.32
C GLU A 411 5.60 21.24 -25.96
N SER A 412 5.94 20.65 -24.79
CA SER A 412 5.33 19.41 -24.37
C SER A 412 3.83 19.55 -24.04
N ALA A 413 3.41 20.73 -23.54
CA ALA A 413 1.99 21.04 -23.35
C ALA A 413 1.23 21.12 -24.69
N ARG A 414 1.80 21.78 -25.69
CA ARG A 414 1.22 21.86 -27.04
C ARG A 414 1.10 20.48 -27.69
N ASP A 415 2.16 19.68 -27.65
CA ASP A 415 2.14 18.31 -28.17
C ASP A 415 1.00 17.49 -27.51
N TYR A 416 0.84 17.64 -26.20
CA TYR A 416 -0.21 16.96 -25.44
C TYR A 416 -1.61 17.44 -25.85
N GLU A 417 -1.82 18.77 -25.97
CA GLU A 417 -3.09 19.37 -26.41
C GLU A 417 -3.43 19.01 -27.86
N GLU A 418 -2.45 19.03 -28.77
CA GLU A 418 -2.67 18.62 -30.17
C GLU A 418 -3.14 17.18 -30.28
N THR A 419 -2.56 16.27 -29.49
CA THR A 419 -2.97 14.87 -29.46
C THR A 419 -4.38 14.70 -28.89
N ILE A 420 -4.78 15.50 -27.89
CA ILE A 420 -6.15 15.56 -27.39
C ILE A 420 -7.11 15.99 -28.51
N ILE A 421 -6.76 17.02 -29.27
CA ILE A 421 -7.59 17.51 -30.39
C ILE A 421 -7.72 16.45 -31.47
N GLN A 422 -6.64 15.71 -31.77
CA GLN A 422 -6.66 14.61 -32.75
C GLN A 422 -7.56 13.47 -32.29
N LEU A 423 -7.44 13.07 -31.01
CA LEU A 423 -8.34 12.08 -30.42
C LEU A 423 -9.80 12.51 -30.47
N GLN A 424 -10.08 13.79 -30.18
CA GLN A 424 -11.43 14.34 -30.29
C GLN A 424 -12.00 14.29 -31.70
N LYS A 425 -11.15 14.60 -32.74
CA LYS A 425 -11.56 14.50 -34.15
C LYS A 425 -11.85 13.06 -34.55
N MET A 426 -11.04 12.10 -34.06
CA MET A 426 -11.27 10.67 -34.29
C MET A 426 -12.56 10.22 -33.61
N GLU A 427 -12.77 10.66 -32.38
CA GLU A 427 -13.98 10.40 -31.62
C GLU A 427 -15.25 10.93 -32.31
N ASN A 428 -15.22 12.16 -32.82
CA ASN A 428 -16.33 12.77 -33.53
C ASN A 428 -16.69 12.04 -34.86
N LYS A 429 -15.72 11.42 -35.51
CA LYS A 429 -15.95 10.59 -36.68
C LYS A 429 -16.57 9.22 -36.36
N MET A 430 -16.51 8.78 -35.10
CA MET A 430 -17.06 7.52 -34.63
C MET A 430 -18.51 7.65 -34.13
N ASN A 431 -19.13 8.81 -34.27
CA ASN A 431 -20.35 9.19 -33.55
C ASN A 431 -21.62 9.06 -34.40
N GLU A 432 -22.46 8.09 -34.02
CA GLU A 432 -23.92 8.18 -34.26
C GLU A 432 -24.77 7.84 -33.01
N ASN A 433 -24.18 7.63 -31.82
CA ASN A 433 -24.95 7.28 -30.61
C ASN A 433 -24.73 8.28 -29.45
N ILE A 434 -25.83 8.83 -28.95
CA ILE A 434 -25.92 9.85 -27.88
C ILE A 434 -25.29 9.35 -26.58
N ASP A 435 -25.37 8.07 -26.26
CA ASP A 435 -24.85 7.45 -25.04
C ASP A 435 -23.30 7.49 -24.95
N PHE A 436 -22.64 7.38 -26.07
CA PHE A 436 -21.19 7.49 -26.15
C PHE A 436 -20.65 8.89 -25.88
N ALA A 437 -21.38 9.93 -26.24
CA ALA A 437 -21.00 11.31 -26.00
C ALA A 437 -20.99 11.64 -24.49
N GLU A 438 -21.98 11.13 -23.76
CA GLU A 438 -22.06 11.29 -22.30
C GLU A 438 -20.93 10.53 -21.59
N LYS A 439 -20.64 9.28 -21.98
CA LYS A 439 -19.55 8.48 -21.41
C LYS A 439 -18.19 9.12 -21.63
N ARG A 440 -17.98 9.71 -22.80
CA ARG A 440 -16.74 10.45 -23.12
C ARG A 440 -16.61 11.74 -22.31
N ALA A 441 -17.71 12.45 -22.09
CA ALA A 441 -17.69 13.62 -21.22
C ALA A 441 -17.35 13.24 -19.78
N GLN A 442 -17.88 12.11 -19.28
CA GLN A 442 -17.56 11.55 -17.97
C GLN A 442 -16.08 11.16 -17.89
N LEU A 443 -15.52 10.50 -18.91
CA LEU A 443 -14.10 10.12 -18.96
C LEU A 443 -13.18 11.35 -18.85
N ARG A 444 -13.48 12.39 -19.63
CA ARG A 444 -12.71 13.65 -19.57
C ARG A 444 -12.76 14.25 -18.17
N ARG A 445 -13.97 14.31 -17.58
CA ARG A 445 -14.17 14.85 -16.23
C ARG A 445 -13.32 14.09 -15.19
N TYR A 446 -13.34 12.76 -15.21
CA TYR A 446 -12.55 11.98 -14.25
C TYR A 446 -11.06 12.12 -14.47
N LYS A 447 -10.57 12.20 -15.72
CA LYS A 447 -9.17 12.51 -16.03
C LYS A 447 -8.74 13.87 -15.51
N ASP A 448 -9.56 14.89 -15.72
CA ASP A 448 -9.30 16.25 -15.22
C ASP A 448 -9.31 16.30 -13.69
N GLU A 449 -10.24 15.60 -13.03
CA GLU A 449 -10.30 15.49 -11.58
C GLU A 449 -9.05 14.79 -11.02
N ALA A 450 -8.61 13.70 -11.63
CA ALA A 450 -7.38 13.00 -11.24
C ALA A 450 -6.15 13.87 -11.39
N ASN A 451 -6.02 14.60 -12.50
CA ASN A 451 -4.91 15.52 -12.74
C ASN A 451 -4.88 16.67 -11.72
N LYS A 452 -6.04 17.30 -11.47
CA LYS A 452 -6.15 18.36 -10.44
C LYS A 452 -5.78 17.85 -9.05
N ALA A 453 -6.23 16.63 -8.72
CA ALA A 453 -5.89 15.99 -7.46
C ALA A 453 -4.38 15.70 -7.36
N ALA A 454 -3.74 15.26 -8.44
CA ALA A 454 -2.31 15.01 -8.49
C ALA A 454 -1.48 16.30 -8.30
N VAL A 455 -1.87 17.41 -8.94
CA VAL A 455 -1.24 18.72 -8.74
C VAL A 455 -1.36 19.16 -7.27
N LYS A 456 -2.57 19.08 -6.70
CA LYS A 456 -2.81 19.43 -5.29
C LYS A 456 -1.98 18.57 -4.33
N LYS A 457 -1.81 17.27 -4.62
CA LYS A 457 -0.91 16.40 -3.88
C LYS A 457 0.54 16.89 -3.92
N GLY A 458 1.00 17.37 -5.07
CA GLY A 458 2.34 17.95 -5.23
C GLY A 458 2.54 19.19 -4.37
N GLU A 459 1.58 20.12 -4.37
CA GLU A 459 1.59 21.33 -3.53
C GLU A 459 1.65 20.99 -2.04
N ILE A 460 0.81 20.03 -1.60
CA ILE A 460 0.79 19.60 -0.20
C ILE A 460 2.12 18.94 0.20
N LYS A 461 2.73 18.13 -0.65
CA LYS A 461 4.07 17.57 -0.40
C LYS A 461 5.13 18.66 -0.26
N GLY A 462 5.06 19.72 -1.05
CA GLY A 462 5.94 20.89 -0.93
C GLY A 462 5.78 21.60 0.42
N LEU A 463 4.54 21.78 0.89
CA LEU A 463 4.25 22.35 2.20
C LEU A 463 4.78 21.48 3.34
N ILE A 464 4.58 20.18 3.27
CA ILE A 464 5.12 19.23 4.27
C ILE A 464 6.64 19.37 4.35
N SER A 465 7.34 19.37 3.22
CA SER A 465 8.80 19.54 3.18
C SER A 465 9.25 20.85 3.82
N SER A 466 8.55 21.95 3.55
CA SER A 466 8.86 23.25 4.15
C SER A 466 8.65 23.25 5.66
N TYR A 467 7.57 22.65 6.15
CA TYR A 467 7.31 22.52 7.59
C TYR A 467 8.33 21.62 8.27
N GLN A 468 8.73 20.52 7.66
CA GLN A 468 9.78 19.64 8.18
C GLN A 468 11.12 20.35 8.31
N THR A 469 11.50 21.13 7.31
CA THR A 469 12.72 21.98 7.37
C THR A 469 12.64 22.98 8.51
N ARG A 470 11.47 23.61 8.72
CA ARG A 470 11.26 24.55 9.81
C ARG A 470 11.30 23.86 11.17
N ILE A 471 10.73 22.69 11.31
CA ILE A 471 10.81 21.85 12.52
C ILE A 471 12.27 21.56 12.86
N GLN A 472 13.08 21.11 11.90
CA GLN A 472 14.51 20.85 12.10
C GLN A 472 15.26 22.10 12.59
N SER A 473 14.94 23.28 12.02
CA SER A 473 15.55 24.53 12.47
C SER A 473 15.19 24.91 13.90
N ILE A 474 13.94 24.63 14.31
CA ILE A 474 13.43 24.86 15.67
C ILE A 474 14.13 23.89 16.64
N GLU A 475 14.26 22.63 16.29
CA GLU A 475 14.96 21.60 17.10
C GLU A 475 16.41 22.00 17.39
N LEU A 476 17.11 22.53 16.39
CA LEU A 476 18.46 23.04 16.55
C LEU A 476 18.53 24.22 17.52
N ARG A 477 17.54 25.13 17.46
CA ARG A 477 17.45 26.29 18.38
C ARG A 477 17.09 25.86 19.79
N MET A 478 16.16 24.89 19.95
CA MET A 478 15.81 24.33 21.25
C MET A 478 17.01 23.66 21.91
N LYS A 479 17.78 22.86 21.17
CA LYS A 479 19.01 22.23 21.65
C LYS A 479 20.03 23.21 22.22
N ASN A 480 20.11 24.42 21.65
CA ASN A 480 20.98 25.47 22.13
C ASN A 480 20.45 26.18 23.39
N GLN A 481 19.15 26.07 23.71
CA GLN A 481 18.49 26.68 24.86
C GLN A 481 18.26 25.71 26.01
N GLU A 482 18.65 24.45 25.87
CA GLU A 482 18.47 23.43 26.91
C GLU A 482 19.34 23.72 28.14
N ILE A 483 18.81 23.36 29.31
CA ILE A 483 19.55 23.46 30.55
C ILE A 483 20.55 22.29 30.61
N LYS A 484 21.82 22.59 30.79
CA LYS A 484 22.88 21.59 30.97
C LYS A 484 22.86 21.08 32.41
N ASN A 485 22.07 20.07 32.68
CA ASN A 485 22.05 19.37 33.97
C ASN A 485 22.05 17.84 33.75
N ALA A 486 22.35 17.07 34.80
CA ALA A 486 22.41 15.60 34.73
C ALA A 486 21.07 14.95 34.35
N GLU A 487 19.96 15.57 34.69
CA GLU A 487 18.63 15.06 34.39
C GLU A 487 18.28 15.23 32.90
N ASN A 488 18.56 16.39 32.33
CA ASN A 488 18.40 16.60 30.89
C ASN A 488 19.33 15.72 30.08
N GLU A 489 20.57 15.49 30.54
CA GLU A 489 21.50 14.59 29.89
C GLU A 489 20.96 13.16 29.86
N LYS A 490 20.37 12.70 30.96
CA LYS A 490 19.70 11.38 31.02
C LYS A 490 18.53 11.29 30.02
N TRP A 491 17.68 12.32 29.95
CA TRP A 491 16.55 12.33 29.00
C TRP A 491 17.01 12.45 27.55
N ARG A 492 18.09 13.22 27.29
CA ARG A 492 18.69 13.34 25.96
C ARG A 492 19.28 12.02 25.49
N ASN A 493 19.97 11.27 26.37
CA ASN A 493 20.49 9.96 26.04
C ASN A 493 19.37 8.97 25.70
N LYS A 494 18.26 9.01 26.47
CA LYS A 494 17.06 8.20 26.14
C LYS A 494 16.41 8.60 24.82
N LEU A 495 16.30 9.91 24.57
CA LEU A 495 15.78 10.45 23.30
C LEU A 495 16.65 10.00 22.11
N GLY A 496 17.97 10.23 22.21
CA GLY A 496 18.90 9.82 21.16
C GLY A 496 18.90 8.31 20.90
N LEU A 497 18.74 7.48 21.95
CA LEU A 497 18.56 6.04 21.79
C LEU A 497 17.24 5.71 21.06
N ALA A 498 16.13 6.33 21.45
CA ALA A 498 14.83 6.09 20.82
C ALA A 498 14.81 6.54 19.34
N GLU A 499 15.45 7.66 19.03
CA GLU A 499 15.61 8.15 17.65
C GLU A 499 16.49 7.19 16.84
N ALA A 500 17.62 6.74 17.37
CA ALA A 500 18.49 5.76 16.71
C ALA A 500 17.79 4.40 16.46
N VAL A 501 16.97 3.95 17.42
CA VAL A 501 16.15 2.74 17.25
C VAL A 501 15.10 2.95 16.17
N TYR A 502 14.42 4.10 16.13
CA TYR A 502 13.46 4.42 15.07
C TYR A 502 14.12 4.44 13.69
N ASP A 503 15.27 5.11 13.56
CA ASP A 503 15.98 5.21 12.29
C ASP A 503 16.46 3.83 11.80
N LYS A 504 16.96 2.99 12.74
CA LYS A 504 17.34 1.62 12.42
C LYS A 504 16.14 0.78 11.98
N LEU A 505 15.02 0.83 12.72
CA LEU A 505 13.81 0.11 12.36
C LEU A 505 13.25 0.57 11.01
N SER A 506 13.31 1.87 10.73
CA SER A 506 12.86 2.42 9.45
C SER A 506 13.72 1.96 8.28
N ALA A 507 15.05 1.94 8.46
CA ALA A 507 15.99 1.44 7.46
C ALA A 507 15.78 -0.06 7.21
N ASP A 508 15.72 -0.86 8.28
CA ASP A 508 15.51 -2.31 8.21
C ASP A 508 14.15 -2.65 7.58
N PHE A 509 13.10 -1.89 7.92
CA PHE A 509 11.78 -2.02 7.28
C PHE A 509 11.85 -1.80 5.77
N SER A 510 12.47 -0.68 5.35
CA SER A 510 12.58 -0.34 3.94
C SER A 510 13.39 -1.37 3.14
N GLU A 511 14.49 -1.87 3.71
CA GLU A 511 15.31 -2.91 3.10
C GLU A 511 14.55 -4.23 2.98
N ARG A 512 13.90 -4.66 4.07
CA ARG A 512 13.10 -5.89 4.09
C ARG A 512 11.89 -5.81 3.15
N GLU A 513 11.17 -4.69 3.14
CA GLU A 513 10.02 -4.49 2.23
C GLU A 513 10.45 -4.63 0.77
N LYS A 514 11.57 -4.02 0.37
CA LYS A 514 12.12 -4.17 -0.98
C LYS A 514 12.51 -5.62 -1.28
N LYS A 515 13.20 -6.28 -0.36
CA LYS A 515 13.62 -7.68 -0.52
C LYS A 515 12.41 -8.59 -0.71
N ILE A 516 11.41 -8.48 0.16
CA ILE A 516 10.16 -9.24 0.08
C ILE A 516 9.43 -8.96 -1.24
N PHE A 517 9.36 -7.71 -1.67
CA PHE A 517 8.75 -7.33 -2.93
C PHE A 517 9.42 -8.03 -4.14
N TYR A 518 10.75 -8.07 -4.18
CA TYR A 518 11.49 -8.76 -5.23
C TYR A 518 11.29 -10.28 -5.18
N GLU A 519 11.39 -10.88 -3.99
CA GLU A 519 11.17 -12.32 -3.79
C GLU A 519 9.76 -12.72 -4.24
N LEU A 520 8.73 -11.97 -3.84
CA LEU A 520 7.34 -12.21 -4.25
C LEU A 520 7.14 -12.07 -5.77
N ASN A 521 7.80 -11.10 -6.41
CA ASN A 521 7.71 -10.92 -7.85
C ASN A 521 8.32 -12.09 -8.63
N GLU A 522 9.43 -12.64 -8.18
CA GLU A 522 10.05 -13.82 -8.79
C GLU A 522 9.16 -15.05 -8.60
N GLU A 523 8.64 -15.23 -7.40
CA GLU A 523 7.84 -16.40 -7.04
C GLU A 523 6.46 -16.41 -7.70
N ILE A 524 5.79 -15.25 -7.81
CA ILE A 524 4.48 -15.18 -8.46
C ILE A 524 4.59 -15.60 -9.92
N GLN A 525 5.67 -15.20 -10.61
CA GLN A 525 5.92 -15.62 -11.98
C GLN A 525 6.24 -17.12 -12.07
N ALA A 526 7.03 -17.65 -11.13
CA ALA A 526 7.37 -19.07 -11.10
C ALA A 526 6.12 -19.94 -10.85
N ASN A 527 5.27 -19.56 -9.89
CA ASN A 527 4.03 -20.28 -9.59
C ASN A 527 3.02 -20.16 -10.73
N PHE A 528 2.90 -18.99 -11.36
CA PHE A 528 2.07 -18.84 -12.55
C PHE A 528 2.51 -19.79 -13.68
N SER A 529 3.81 -19.84 -13.95
CA SER A 529 4.34 -20.72 -15.00
C SER A 529 4.18 -22.21 -14.70
N ARG A 530 4.09 -22.60 -13.42
CA ARG A 530 3.78 -24.00 -13.00
C ARG A 530 2.32 -24.35 -13.18
N MET A 531 1.42 -23.38 -12.93
CA MET A 531 -0.03 -23.57 -12.95
C MET A 531 -0.66 -23.33 -14.32
N PHE A 532 -0.02 -22.57 -15.18
CA PHE A 532 -0.57 -22.19 -16.46
C PHE A 532 0.47 -22.31 -17.56
N ASN A 533 0.17 -23.09 -18.59
CA ASN A 533 1.08 -23.29 -19.73
C ASN A 533 1.02 -22.09 -20.72
N ALA A 534 1.29 -20.89 -20.22
CA ALA A 534 1.20 -19.65 -20.99
C ALA A 534 2.59 -19.00 -21.11
N LYS A 535 3.35 -19.38 -22.17
CA LYS A 535 4.70 -18.87 -22.43
C LYS A 535 4.74 -17.43 -22.93
N ASP A 536 3.63 -16.93 -23.41
CA ASP A 536 3.41 -15.57 -23.93
C ASP A 536 3.00 -14.57 -22.84
N LYS A 537 2.77 -15.07 -21.61
CA LYS A 537 2.22 -14.27 -20.49
C LYS A 537 3.19 -14.22 -19.32
N ARG A 538 3.15 -13.11 -18.63
CA ARG A 538 3.92 -12.88 -17.40
C ARG A 538 3.04 -12.21 -16.35
N ILE A 539 3.19 -12.62 -15.10
CA ILE A 539 2.57 -11.95 -13.96
C ILE A 539 3.65 -11.21 -13.17
N GLN A 540 3.33 -10.02 -12.72
CA GLN A 540 4.20 -9.21 -11.85
C GLN A 540 3.37 -8.37 -10.88
N LEU A 541 4.00 -7.96 -9.77
CA LEU A 541 3.47 -6.97 -8.86
C LEU A 541 3.99 -5.58 -9.27
N SER A 542 3.11 -4.58 -9.31
CA SER A 542 3.51 -3.19 -9.39
C SER A 542 4.09 -2.71 -8.05
N GLU A 543 4.76 -1.56 -8.04
CA GLU A 543 5.24 -0.91 -6.79
C GLU A 543 4.13 -0.67 -5.75
N ASN A 544 2.88 -0.62 -6.20
CA ASN A 544 1.70 -0.49 -5.34
C ASN A 544 1.09 -1.84 -4.95
N TYR A 545 1.79 -2.96 -5.16
CA TYR A 545 1.29 -4.32 -4.92
C TYR A 545 0.05 -4.70 -5.75
N GLU A 546 -0.14 -4.07 -6.92
CA GLU A 546 -1.18 -4.49 -7.86
C GLU A 546 -0.68 -5.65 -8.71
N ILE A 547 -1.52 -6.67 -8.86
CA ILE A 547 -1.18 -7.85 -9.65
C ILE A 547 -1.45 -7.52 -11.12
N GLN A 548 -0.41 -7.47 -11.92
CA GLN A 548 -0.47 -7.19 -13.35
C GLN A 548 -0.19 -8.44 -14.16
N MET A 549 -0.99 -8.69 -15.18
CA MET A 549 -0.71 -9.70 -16.20
C MET A 549 -0.23 -8.99 -17.46
N CYS A 550 0.93 -9.40 -17.97
CA CYS A 550 1.57 -8.80 -19.11
C CYS A 550 1.67 -9.82 -20.25
N TYR A 551 1.46 -9.37 -21.48
CA TYR A 551 1.65 -10.15 -22.70
C TYR A 551 2.96 -9.78 -23.37
N LYS A 552 3.59 -10.78 -24.00
CA LYS A 552 4.78 -10.58 -24.80
C LYS A 552 4.40 -9.90 -26.12
N THR A 553 5.02 -8.77 -26.37
CA THR A 553 4.90 -8.02 -27.63
C THR A 553 6.27 -7.91 -28.28
N ASP A 554 6.34 -7.39 -29.51
CA ASP A 554 7.60 -7.17 -30.21
C ASP A 554 8.54 -6.18 -29.48
N ILE A 555 7.99 -5.36 -28.58
CA ILE A 555 8.72 -4.32 -27.83
C ILE A 555 8.99 -4.77 -26.36
N GLY A 556 8.58 -6.00 -25.97
CA GLY A 556 8.69 -6.52 -24.61
C GLY A 556 7.33 -6.86 -24.00
N TYR A 557 7.29 -7.03 -22.66
CA TYR A 557 6.06 -7.33 -21.96
C TYR A 557 5.25 -6.06 -21.70
N GLN A 558 3.95 -6.08 -22.04
CA GLN A 558 3.01 -4.98 -21.79
C GLN A 558 1.81 -5.47 -20.98
N GLU A 559 1.35 -4.65 -20.03
CA GLU A 559 0.18 -4.95 -19.20
C GLU A 559 -1.08 -5.06 -20.07
N GLU A 560 -1.82 -6.17 -19.90
CA GLU A 560 -3.13 -6.35 -20.50
C GLU A 560 -4.22 -6.01 -19.48
N LYS A 561 -5.04 -5.05 -19.84
CA LYS A 561 -6.15 -4.61 -18.98
C LYS A 561 -7.42 -5.43 -19.18
N ASN A 562 -7.59 -6.01 -20.38
CA ASN A 562 -8.79 -6.75 -20.79
C ASN A 562 -8.57 -8.25 -20.63
N LEU A 563 -8.48 -8.70 -19.37
CA LEU A 563 -8.33 -10.11 -19.07
C LEU A 563 -9.67 -10.85 -19.19
N SER A 564 -9.66 -12.00 -19.83
CA SER A 564 -10.78 -12.95 -19.76
C SER A 564 -11.02 -13.41 -18.32
N GLU A 565 -12.21 -13.95 -18.02
CA GLU A 565 -12.54 -14.43 -16.67
C GLU A 565 -11.58 -15.53 -16.21
N GLY A 566 -11.17 -16.43 -17.10
CA GLY A 566 -10.18 -17.47 -16.81
C GLY A 566 -8.80 -16.88 -16.45
N GLU A 567 -8.35 -15.86 -17.17
CA GLU A 567 -7.09 -15.18 -16.90
C GLU A 567 -7.10 -14.41 -15.58
N LYS A 568 -8.22 -13.79 -15.24
CA LYS A 568 -8.41 -13.15 -13.92
C LYS A 568 -8.27 -14.18 -12.81
N VAL A 569 -8.90 -15.33 -12.96
CA VAL A 569 -8.81 -16.45 -12.01
C VAL A 569 -7.37 -16.94 -11.92
N ALA A 570 -6.71 -17.18 -13.07
CA ALA A 570 -5.32 -17.61 -13.15
C ALA A 570 -4.35 -16.67 -12.44
N ARG A 571 -4.46 -15.37 -12.72
CA ARG A 571 -3.67 -14.31 -12.10
C ARG A 571 -3.82 -14.32 -10.57
N ASN A 572 -5.05 -14.43 -10.10
CA ASN A 572 -5.36 -14.37 -8.69
C ASN A 572 -4.92 -15.63 -7.96
N PHE A 573 -5.06 -16.83 -8.59
CA PHE A 573 -4.53 -18.07 -8.04
C PHE A 573 -3.02 -18.06 -7.89
N ALA A 574 -2.29 -17.56 -8.91
CA ALA A 574 -0.85 -17.44 -8.83
C ALA A 574 -0.42 -16.60 -7.61
N PHE A 575 -1.13 -15.52 -7.35
CA PHE A 575 -0.87 -14.67 -6.20
C PHE A 575 -1.18 -15.37 -4.87
N ILE A 576 -2.35 -16.02 -4.73
CA ILE A 576 -2.71 -16.72 -3.48
C ILE A 576 -1.68 -17.79 -3.16
N VAL A 577 -1.39 -18.64 -4.15
CA VAL A 577 -0.41 -19.72 -3.99
C VAL A 577 0.94 -19.16 -3.57
N THR A 578 1.37 -18.05 -4.19
CA THR A 578 2.64 -17.42 -3.85
C THR A 578 2.65 -16.89 -2.42
N ILE A 579 1.61 -16.19 -1.99
CA ILE A 579 1.51 -15.65 -0.63
C ILE A 579 1.49 -16.77 0.42
N MET A 580 0.74 -17.84 0.16
CA MET A 580 0.63 -18.96 1.09
C MET A 580 1.95 -19.75 1.18
N ASP A 581 2.59 -20.03 0.05
CA ASP A 581 3.88 -20.70 -0.01
C ASP A 581 4.98 -19.88 0.65
N TYR A 582 5.01 -18.57 0.38
CA TYR A 582 5.96 -17.63 0.98
C TYR A 582 5.80 -17.58 2.50
N SER A 583 4.56 -17.48 2.99
CA SER A 583 4.26 -17.49 4.43
C SER A 583 4.73 -18.76 5.11
N THR A 584 4.44 -19.91 4.52
CA THR A 584 4.82 -21.24 5.07
C THR A 584 6.34 -21.41 5.12
N ARG A 585 7.07 -20.98 4.08
CA ARG A 585 8.53 -21.10 4.02
C ARG A 585 9.23 -20.17 5.02
N LYS A 586 8.77 -18.93 5.12
CA LYS A 586 9.36 -17.98 6.08
C LYS A 586 9.21 -18.45 7.51
N LYS A 587 8.08 -19.04 7.87
CA LYS A 587 7.91 -19.68 9.17
C LYS A 587 8.93 -20.78 9.45
N ASN A 588 9.15 -21.67 8.48
CA ASN A 588 10.12 -22.76 8.61
C ASN A 588 11.56 -22.23 8.76
N GLU A 589 11.88 -21.07 8.16
CA GLU A 589 13.17 -20.38 8.35
C GLU A 589 13.32 -19.80 9.77
N TYR A 590 12.26 -19.17 10.30
CA TYR A 590 12.25 -18.62 11.67
C TYR A 590 12.37 -19.74 12.72
N ASN A 591 11.59 -20.81 12.60
CA ASN A 591 11.63 -21.95 13.53
C ASN A 591 13.00 -22.66 13.54
N LYS A 592 13.75 -22.61 12.45
CA LYS A 592 15.13 -23.11 12.40
C LYS A 592 16.15 -22.18 13.03
N ALA A 593 15.91 -20.87 13.00
CA ALA A 593 16.80 -19.86 13.58
C ALA A 593 16.60 -19.72 15.11
N ASP A 594 15.37 -19.90 15.61
CA ASP A 594 14.99 -19.77 17.02
C ASP A 594 15.27 -21.02 17.86
N SER A 595 15.73 -22.12 17.28
CA SER A 595 16.17 -23.31 18.05
C SER A 595 17.41 -23.04 18.94
N ILE A 596 17.85 -21.79 19.05
CA ILE A 596 18.96 -21.33 19.90
C ILE A 596 18.51 -20.50 21.10
N VAL A 597 17.23 -20.09 21.19
CA VAL A 597 16.68 -19.31 22.32
C VAL A 597 15.49 -20.04 22.90
N GLU A 598 15.67 -20.60 24.10
CA GLU A 598 14.62 -21.18 24.94
C GLU A 598 13.78 -20.06 25.60
N ASP A 599 12.92 -19.40 24.84
CA ASP A 599 11.77 -18.68 25.41
C ASP A 599 10.54 -18.95 24.54
N LYS A 600 9.77 -19.94 25.01
CA LYS A 600 8.53 -20.41 24.43
C LYS A 600 7.38 -19.52 24.89
N ASP A 601 7.25 -18.34 24.43
CA ASP A 601 5.99 -17.57 24.45
C ASP A 601 6.09 -16.51 23.36
N ASP A 602 5.54 -16.83 22.22
CA ASP A 602 4.91 -16.00 21.20
C ASP A 602 5.21 -16.46 19.78
N ASP A 603 4.15 -16.42 19.00
CA ASP A 603 4.00 -16.48 17.56
C ASP A 603 3.64 -17.83 16.93
N CYS A 604 2.41 -18.24 17.24
CA CYS A 604 1.63 -19.17 16.40
C CYS A 604 1.17 -18.50 15.10
N ASN A 605 2.07 -18.23 14.19
CA ASN A 605 1.68 -17.99 12.81
C ASN A 605 1.74 -19.31 12.02
N ASP A 606 0.83 -20.24 12.37
CA ASP A 606 0.69 -21.50 11.66
C ASP A 606 0.21 -21.26 10.23
N ALA A 607 0.73 -22.03 9.27
CA ALA A 607 0.26 -21.98 7.89
C ALA A 607 -1.27 -22.09 7.88
N LEU A 608 -1.92 -21.16 7.18
CA LEU A 608 -3.38 -21.13 7.14
C LEU A 608 -3.93 -22.20 6.21
N PRO A 609 -5.05 -22.86 6.54
CA PRO A 609 -5.75 -23.75 5.64
C PRO A 609 -6.35 -22.99 4.47
N ILE A 610 -6.42 -23.59 3.29
CA ILE A 610 -7.07 -23.01 2.11
C ILE A 610 -8.47 -23.62 1.94
N VAL A 611 -9.49 -22.76 1.90
CA VAL A 611 -10.88 -23.14 1.64
C VAL A 611 -11.32 -22.52 0.33
N LEU A 612 -11.64 -23.33 -0.67
CA LEU A 612 -11.91 -22.91 -2.05
C LEU A 612 -13.35 -23.24 -2.44
N ASP A 613 -14.18 -22.23 -2.72
CA ASP A 613 -15.54 -22.41 -3.25
C ASP A 613 -15.55 -22.18 -4.76
N GLY A 614 -15.82 -23.23 -5.53
CA GLY A 614 -15.92 -23.20 -6.99
C GLY A 614 -14.66 -22.72 -7.72
N PRO A 615 -13.44 -23.14 -7.31
CA PRO A 615 -12.20 -22.51 -7.80
C PRO A 615 -11.95 -22.72 -9.30
N PHE A 616 -12.49 -23.79 -9.86
CA PHE A 616 -12.17 -24.23 -11.22
C PHE A 616 -13.26 -23.91 -12.24
N SER A 617 -14.40 -23.34 -11.83
CA SER A 617 -15.59 -23.15 -12.67
C SER A 617 -15.37 -22.33 -13.96
N LYS A 618 -14.31 -21.55 -14.01
CA LYS A 618 -13.96 -20.68 -15.15
C LYS A 618 -12.64 -21.06 -15.84
N LEU A 619 -12.03 -22.17 -15.44
CA LEU A 619 -10.78 -22.68 -16.01
C LEU A 619 -11.05 -23.77 -17.05
N GLY A 620 -10.21 -23.86 -18.06
CA GLY A 620 -10.20 -24.99 -18.99
C GLY A 620 -9.63 -26.26 -18.33
N GLU A 621 -9.98 -27.42 -18.88
CA GLU A 621 -9.66 -28.74 -18.33
C GLU A 621 -8.16 -28.95 -18.03
N GLU A 622 -7.28 -28.51 -18.95
CA GLU A 622 -5.82 -28.62 -18.76
C GLU A 622 -5.33 -27.76 -17.59
N ASN A 623 -5.87 -26.55 -17.43
CA ASN A 623 -5.50 -25.65 -16.36
C ASN A 623 -6.03 -26.11 -15.00
N ILE A 624 -7.18 -26.82 -14.97
CA ILE A 624 -7.72 -27.41 -13.73
C ILE A 624 -6.70 -28.38 -13.14
N SER A 625 -6.18 -29.31 -13.95
CA SER A 625 -5.18 -30.27 -13.48
C SER A 625 -3.89 -29.61 -12.97
N LEU A 626 -3.38 -28.62 -13.71
CA LEU A 626 -2.16 -27.93 -13.33
C LEU A 626 -2.31 -27.16 -12.01
N VAL A 627 -3.41 -26.42 -11.83
CA VAL A 627 -3.68 -25.67 -10.59
C VAL A 627 -3.95 -26.62 -9.43
N ALA A 628 -4.78 -27.64 -9.63
CA ALA A 628 -5.14 -28.59 -8.60
C ALA A 628 -3.91 -29.28 -8.00
N ASN A 629 -2.96 -29.72 -8.82
CA ASN A 629 -1.75 -30.41 -8.38
C ASN A 629 -0.74 -29.53 -7.59
N VAL A 630 -0.86 -28.22 -7.64
CA VAL A 630 -0.02 -27.31 -6.86
C VAL A 630 -0.57 -27.10 -5.45
N LEU A 631 -1.89 -27.07 -5.30
CA LEU A 631 -2.57 -26.71 -4.03
C LEU A 631 -2.15 -27.58 -2.83
N PRO A 632 -2.10 -28.95 -2.91
CA PRO A 632 -1.69 -29.79 -1.78
C PRO A 632 -0.24 -29.57 -1.32
N LYS A 633 0.60 -29.02 -2.20
CA LYS A 633 2.04 -28.81 -1.95
C LYS A 633 2.34 -27.47 -1.30
N VAL A 634 1.45 -26.49 -1.44
CA VAL A 634 1.65 -25.12 -0.94
C VAL A 634 0.85 -24.81 0.33
N SER A 635 -0.05 -25.71 0.74
CA SER A 635 -0.83 -25.54 1.97
C SER A 635 -0.88 -26.85 2.75
N GLU A 636 -0.81 -26.75 4.07
CA GLU A 636 -0.94 -27.89 4.99
C GLU A 636 -2.32 -28.50 4.99
N GLN A 637 -3.35 -27.78 4.52
CA GLN A 637 -4.71 -28.27 4.41
C GLN A 637 -5.46 -27.54 3.29
N VAL A 638 -6.11 -28.30 2.42
CA VAL A 638 -6.93 -27.80 1.32
C VAL A 638 -8.36 -28.34 1.44
N ILE A 639 -9.33 -27.46 1.49
CA ILE A 639 -10.77 -27.80 1.49
C ILE A 639 -11.37 -27.23 0.22
N VAL A 640 -11.87 -28.09 -0.67
CA VAL A 640 -12.35 -27.68 -2.00
C VAL A 640 -13.81 -28.06 -2.18
N PHE A 641 -14.64 -27.04 -2.49
CA PHE A 641 -16.00 -27.25 -2.96
C PHE A 641 -16.02 -27.13 -4.47
N MET A 642 -16.46 -28.19 -5.17
CA MET A 642 -16.46 -28.18 -6.63
C MET A 642 -17.62 -28.92 -7.25
N LEU A 643 -17.77 -28.78 -8.56
CA LEU A 643 -18.72 -29.54 -9.33
C LEU A 643 -18.19 -30.97 -9.58
N ARG A 644 -19.09 -31.97 -9.59
CA ARG A 644 -18.73 -33.36 -9.89
C ARG A 644 -18.01 -33.50 -11.25
N LYS A 645 -18.40 -32.69 -12.25
CA LYS A 645 -17.79 -32.73 -13.57
C LYS A 645 -16.33 -32.24 -13.57
N ASP A 646 -16.01 -31.24 -12.74
CA ASP A 646 -14.68 -30.62 -12.69
C ASP A 646 -13.70 -31.54 -11.93
N TRP A 647 -14.20 -32.38 -11.03
CA TRP A 647 -13.42 -33.35 -10.26
C TRP A 647 -12.59 -34.29 -11.14
N ALA A 648 -13.18 -34.79 -12.23
CA ALA A 648 -12.51 -35.74 -13.14
C ALA A 648 -11.21 -35.18 -13.77
N TYR A 649 -11.04 -33.86 -13.80
CA TYR A 649 -9.88 -33.19 -14.41
C TYR A 649 -8.81 -32.78 -13.40
N THR A 650 -9.04 -32.98 -12.09
CA THR A 650 -8.13 -32.45 -11.05
C THR A 650 -6.88 -33.30 -10.84
N GLY A 651 -6.98 -34.61 -10.94
CA GLY A 651 -5.90 -35.53 -10.60
C GLY A 651 -5.50 -35.52 -9.11
N LEU A 652 -6.39 -35.07 -8.22
CA LEU A 652 -6.12 -34.94 -6.78
C LEU A 652 -6.31 -36.21 -5.97
N ASP A 653 -6.67 -37.31 -6.59
CA ASP A 653 -7.06 -38.57 -5.90
C ASP A 653 -6.05 -39.03 -4.85
N GLU A 654 -4.75 -38.86 -5.12
CA GLU A 654 -3.66 -39.25 -4.23
C GLU A 654 -3.54 -38.38 -2.96
N TYR A 655 -4.10 -37.17 -2.96
CA TYR A 655 -4.01 -36.24 -1.85
C TYR A 655 -5.26 -36.18 -0.98
N VAL A 656 -6.34 -36.89 -1.39
CA VAL A 656 -7.63 -36.81 -0.71
C VAL A 656 -7.68 -37.68 0.54
N GLY A 657 -7.83 -37.05 1.69
CA GLY A 657 -8.05 -37.72 2.97
C GLY A 657 -9.52 -37.77 3.41
N ALA A 658 -10.38 -36.92 2.84
CA ALA A 658 -11.81 -36.95 3.11
C ALA A 658 -12.62 -36.51 1.89
N GLU A 659 -13.72 -37.21 1.60
CA GLU A 659 -14.63 -36.86 0.52
C GLU A 659 -16.06 -36.78 1.02
N TYR A 660 -16.78 -35.76 0.57
CA TYR A 660 -18.17 -35.50 0.89
C TYR A 660 -18.98 -35.22 -0.39
N SER A 661 -20.23 -35.67 -0.39
CA SER A 661 -21.23 -35.36 -1.41
C SER A 661 -22.34 -34.51 -0.79
N ILE A 662 -22.68 -33.42 -1.47
CA ILE A 662 -23.85 -32.61 -1.14
C ILE A 662 -24.96 -32.99 -2.12
N ASP A 663 -26.06 -33.47 -1.58
CA ASP A 663 -27.24 -33.85 -2.33
C ASP A 663 -28.45 -32.99 -1.88
N LYS A 664 -29.28 -32.63 -2.83
CA LYS A 664 -30.54 -31.93 -2.57
C LYS A 664 -31.65 -32.71 -3.28
N ASN A 665 -32.62 -33.20 -2.51
CA ASN A 665 -33.84 -33.74 -3.10
C ASN A 665 -34.61 -32.59 -3.78
N PRO A 666 -35.07 -32.73 -5.04
CA PRO A 666 -35.86 -31.72 -5.72
C PRO A 666 -37.13 -31.30 -4.96
N GLU A 667 -37.72 -32.19 -4.17
CA GLU A 667 -38.93 -31.96 -3.38
C GLU A 667 -38.65 -31.26 -2.03
N GLU A 668 -37.36 -31.13 -1.62
CA GLU A 668 -36.98 -30.57 -0.35
C GLU A 668 -36.28 -29.20 -0.52
N SER A 669 -36.49 -28.32 0.41
CA SER A 669 -35.86 -26.97 0.40
C SER A 669 -34.47 -26.95 1.03
N PHE A 670 -34.02 -28.08 1.60
CA PHE A 670 -32.75 -28.22 2.31
C PHE A 670 -31.80 -29.19 1.63
N ALA A 671 -30.51 -29.04 1.92
CA ALA A 671 -29.44 -29.90 1.45
C ALA A 671 -28.99 -30.88 2.55
N SER A 672 -28.47 -32.03 2.16
CA SER A 672 -27.85 -33.05 3.03
C SER A 672 -26.39 -33.26 2.64
N ILE A 673 -25.55 -33.53 3.64
CA ILE A 673 -24.13 -33.82 3.46
C ILE A 673 -23.92 -35.29 3.78
N ARG A 674 -23.27 -36.01 2.86
CA ARG A 674 -22.88 -37.42 3.08
C ARG A 674 -21.38 -37.59 2.91
N LYS A 675 -20.75 -38.29 3.85
CA LYS A 675 -19.37 -38.73 3.67
C LYS A 675 -19.34 -39.85 2.64
N VAL A 676 -18.40 -39.81 1.72
CA VAL A 676 -18.15 -40.84 0.72
C VAL A 676 -17.02 -41.71 1.25
N ASP A 677 -17.29 -43.00 1.43
CA ASP A 677 -16.25 -43.95 1.80
C ASP A 677 -15.46 -44.30 0.53
N ARG A 678 -14.20 -43.96 0.52
CA ARG A 678 -13.23 -44.44 -0.46
C ARG A 678 -12.78 -45.83 0.02
N GLY A 679 -13.25 -46.88 -0.65
CA GLY A 679 -12.95 -48.25 -0.32
C GLY A 679 -11.45 -48.61 -0.38
#